data_5f44f4301f0813fc8c0afe74048e0cd9
#
_entry.id   5f44f4301f0813fc8c0afe74048e0cd9
#
_cell.length_a   1.000
_cell.length_b   1.000
_cell.length_c   1.000
_cell.angle_alpha   90.00
_cell.angle_beta   90.00
_cell.angle_gamma   90.00
#
_symmetry.space_group_name_H-M   'P 1'
#
loop_
_entity.id
_entity.type
_entity.pdbx_description
1 polymer ?
#
loop_
_entity_poly.entity_id
_entity_poly.type
_entity_poly.pdbx_seq_one_letter_code
_entity_poly.pdbx_strand_id
1 'polypeptide(L)'
;GETLDPGVPNGVVVEQHMAAHFDLGVGDTLEISTPDGWAEVEVLGVAASPEYLWPAKSRQEIMVLPDDFGVVFAAEEFVTSLAPSAQRHETLFRLEDDASAQAVEEAREAALAAGAFDAFTLEEQPSNAALQEDVAGFAEMAVMFPAFFLIAAAFATYVMLGRMVSGQTANIGTMRALGFRSRTITWHYAAIGLGMGVVASIAGVLLGAVLAEIFTRLYTGFLSIPAAVVEIRLSTVLIAFATGVATGLLAAYLPARGAGRISPASAMRGQLPPGGGGESIFERLIPPLRNLPVRWLQAIRGLGRARRRSVASVIGVMLATMLVVATWGFMDSFQVLLERQFVDIQHYDAQLHVAGRSADEVAADASAVDGVDAVEQALMAPVAIVGPEGSYSTTLTALESDAELHRLIDPGGSVLPVPTEGVVLGKALEDDLGVSVGDAVTISVAGLLTLEDVPVAGFVKEPLGTYAYTSLPYAVESVQEAFGPLAQEGQNPANLLMLTFDEGVDGGDMRAPLSEIEGVEAFVDSDALYELVQQFMGLFYAVVGVMIVLGGVLAFTLIYNTMSANISERQGELAVLRTLGLSRRTIGSMVTIQNLILTVIGLVPGLIGGWLIAWVFMITMSSDMFAFDLHIRPVTFIVTSIAIIVVGLLSQW
;
A
#
# COMPACT_ATOMS: atom_id res chain seq x y z
N GLY A 1 23.69 -25.81 -13.10
CA GLY A 1 23.09 -26.81 -13.96
C GLY A 1 23.53 -26.69 -15.41
N GLU A 2 22.99 -27.52 -16.24
CA GLU A 2 23.19 -27.51 -17.68
C GLU A 2 21.98 -26.89 -18.36
N THR A 3 22.16 -26.41 -19.59
CA THR A 3 21.03 -25.97 -20.44
C THR A 3 20.32 -27.20 -21.02
N LEU A 4 19.14 -27.00 -21.60
CA LEU A 4 18.41 -28.07 -22.30
C LEU A 4 19.33 -28.77 -23.31
N ASP A 5 19.51 -30.08 -23.14
CA ASP A 5 20.36 -30.91 -23.98
C ASP A 5 19.48 -31.82 -24.84
N PRO A 6 19.57 -31.73 -26.19
CA PRO A 6 18.86 -32.66 -27.07
C PRO A 6 19.22 -34.14 -26.85
N GLY A 7 20.34 -34.41 -26.18
CA GLY A 7 20.76 -35.77 -25.80
C GLY A 7 19.99 -36.39 -24.64
N VAL A 8 19.27 -35.55 -23.88
CA VAL A 8 18.39 -35.97 -22.76
C VAL A 8 16.95 -35.51 -23.08
N PRO A 9 16.20 -36.34 -23.83
CA PRO A 9 14.90 -35.93 -24.36
C PRO A 9 13.87 -35.53 -23.31
N ASN A 10 13.93 -36.13 -22.12
CA ASN A 10 13.06 -35.86 -20.98
C ASN A 10 13.72 -34.92 -19.94
N GLY A 11 14.77 -34.21 -20.35
CA GLY A 11 15.44 -33.24 -19.47
C GLY A 11 14.71 -31.91 -19.43
N VAL A 12 14.58 -31.35 -18.23
CA VAL A 12 13.90 -30.09 -17.98
C VAL A 12 14.77 -29.12 -17.18
N VAL A 13 14.51 -27.82 -17.35
CA VAL A 13 15.06 -26.76 -16.48
C VAL A 13 13.90 -26.20 -15.65
N VAL A 14 14.03 -26.27 -14.34
CA VAL A 14 12.99 -25.84 -13.39
C VAL A 14 13.23 -24.37 -13.02
N GLU A 15 12.15 -23.62 -12.93
CA GLU A 15 12.19 -22.25 -12.46
C GLU A 15 12.60 -22.19 -10.96
N GLN A 16 13.33 -21.15 -10.57
CA GLN A 16 14.01 -21.08 -9.27
C GLN A 16 13.06 -21.07 -8.07
N HIS A 17 11.86 -20.46 -8.17
CA HIS A 17 10.89 -20.41 -7.06
C HIS A 17 10.31 -21.79 -6.80
N MET A 18 9.92 -22.50 -7.86
CA MET A 18 9.48 -23.87 -7.80
C MET A 18 10.58 -24.78 -7.25
N ALA A 19 11.81 -24.65 -7.77
CA ALA A 19 12.94 -25.44 -7.32
C ALA A 19 13.28 -25.22 -5.83
N ALA A 20 13.21 -23.98 -5.36
CA ALA A 20 13.47 -23.65 -3.95
C ALA A 20 12.37 -24.18 -3.02
N HIS A 21 11.11 -24.19 -3.46
CA HIS A 21 9.97 -24.66 -2.66
C HIS A 21 10.01 -26.18 -2.46
N PHE A 22 10.24 -26.92 -3.55
CA PHE A 22 10.26 -28.38 -3.53
C PHE A 22 11.66 -28.98 -3.27
N ASP A 23 12.65 -28.13 -2.91
CA ASP A 23 14.06 -28.54 -2.66
C ASP A 23 14.66 -29.34 -3.82
N LEU A 24 14.38 -28.91 -5.06
CA LEU A 24 14.81 -29.59 -6.27
C LEU A 24 16.19 -29.15 -6.71
N GLY A 25 17.05 -30.12 -7.00
CA GLY A 25 18.39 -29.90 -7.50
C GLY A 25 18.64 -30.58 -8.85
N VAL A 26 19.80 -30.31 -9.44
CA VAL A 26 20.23 -30.95 -10.69
C VAL A 26 20.42 -32.45 -10.48
N GLY A 27 19.78 -33.27 -11.32
CA GLY A 27 19.77 -34.72 -11.26
C GLY A 27 18.60 -35.32 -10.51
N ASP A 28 17.72 -34.50 -9.92
CA ASP A 28 16.48 -34.99 -9.34
C ASP A 28 15.47 -35.31 -10.44
N THR A 29 14.48 -36.14 -10.11
CA THR A 29 13.40 -36.52 -11.01
C THR A 29 12.07 -35.95 -10.53
N LEU A 30 11.24 -35.54 -11.47
CA LEU A 30 9.87 -35.06 -11.27
C LEU A 30 8.92 -35.89 -12.09
N GLU A 31 7.68 -36.02 -11.64
CA GLU A 31 6.58 -36.53 -12.42
C GLU A 31 5.66 -35.39 -12.85
N ILE A 32 5.41 -35.25 -14.14
CA ILE A 32 4.50 -34.25 -14.72
C ILE A 32 3.24 -34.97 -15.16
N SER A 33 2.07 -34.49 -14.72
CA SER A 33 0.78 -34.96 -15.18
C SER A 33 0.54 -34.56 -16.64
N THR A 34 0.17 -35.51 -17.47
CA THR A 34 -0.13 -35.33 -18.89
C THR A 34 -1.47 -35.96 -19.22
N PRO A 35 -2.10 -35.64 -20.37
CA PRO A 35 -3.33 -36.30 -20.78
C PRO A 35 -3.25 -37.86 -20.90
N ASP A 36 -2.05 -38.39 -21.11
CA ASP A 36 -1.78 -39.81 -21.24
C ASP A 36 -1.29 -40.50 -19.94
N GLY A 37 -1.18 -39.72 -18.82
CA GLY A 37 -0.72 -40.19 -17.52
C GLY A 37 0.52 -39.42 -17.03
N TRP A 38 1.21 -39.95 -16.01
CA TRP A 38 2.38 -39.33 -15.42
C TRP A 38 3.64 -39.59 -16.26
N ALA A 39 4.38 -38.53 -16.57
CA ALA A 39 5.66 -38.58 -17.27
C ALA A 39 6.81 -38.20 -16.34
N GLU A 40 7.81 -39.09 -16.24
CA GLU A 40 9.03 -38.83 -15.46
C GLU A 40 10.00 -37.93 -16.23
N VAL A 41 10.47 -36.87 -15.61
CA VAL A 41 11.43 -35.90 -16.16
C VAL A 41 12.64 -35.71 -15.25
N GLU A 42 13.79 -35.44 -15.85
CA GLU A 42 15.07 -35.21 -15.13
C GLU A 42 15.38 -33.70 -15.08
N VAL A 43 15.69 -33.19 -13.89
CA VAL A 43 16.10 -31.80 -13.67
C VAL A 43 17.54 -31.59 -14.14
N LEU A 44 17.74 -30.96 -15.29
CA LEU A 44 19.07 -30.62 -15.84
C LEU A 44 19.64 -29.33 -15.23
N GLY A 45 18.79 -28.43 -14.80
CA GLY A 45 19.19 -27.14 -14.24
C GLY A 45 18.06 -26.41 -13.53
N VAL A 46 18.46 -25.42 -12.74
CA VAL A 46 17.55 -24.46 -12.14
C VAL A 46 17.89 -23.08 -12.71
N ALA A 47 16.88 -22.35 -13.18
CA ALA A 47 17.07 -21.06 -13.83
C ALA A 47 16.07 -20.02 -13.34
N ALA A 48 16.49 -18.76 -13.31
CA ALA A 48 15.59 -17.63 -13.19
C ALA A 48 15.19 -17.14 -14.59
N SER A 49 13.91 -16.86 -14.80
CA SER A 49 13.41 -16.26 -16.03
C SER A 49 13.00 -14.81 -15.79
N PRO A 50 13.29 -13.88 -16.71
CA PRO A 50 12.76 -12.52 -16.64
C PRO A 50 11.24 -12.44 -16.68
N GLU A 51 10.57 -13.46 -17.22
CA GLU A 51 9.11 -13.54 -17.31
C GLU A 51 8.47 -14.00 -16.00
N TYR A 52 9.26 -14.53 -15.07
CA TYR A 52 8.80 -15.07 -13.79
C TYR A 52 9.61 -14.54 -12.61
N LEU A 53 10.11 -13.29 -12.70
CA LEU A 53 10.74 -12.60 -11.55
C LEU A 53 9.77 -12.42 -10.39
N TRP A 54 8.51 -12.25 -10.72
CA TRP A 54 7.38 -12.37 -9.82
C TRP A 54 6.54 -13.54 -10.30
N PRO A 55 6.43 -14.64 -9.57
CA PRO A 55 5.65 -15.80 -10.02
C PRO A 55 4.15 -15.44 -9.96
N ALA A 56 3.61 -14.98 -11.08
CA ALA A 56 2.21 -14.65 -11.26
C ALA A 56 1.61 -15.54 -12.32
N LYS A 57 0.47 -16.19 -12.04
CA LYS A 57 -0.27 -17.05 -12.95
C LYS A 57 -1.05 -16.22 -13.97
N SER A 58 -1.62 -15.11 -13.50
CA SER A 58 -2.34 -14.13 -14.32
C SER A 58 -2.20 -12.72 -13.71
N ARG A 59 -2.76 -11.69 -14.34
CA ARG A 59 -2.81 -10.34 -13.76
C ARG A 59 -3.68 -10.26 -12.49
N GLN A 60 -4.61 -11.18 -12.31
CA GLN A 60 -5.48 -11.28 -11.15
C GLN A 60 -4.86 -12.14 -10.06
N GLU A 61 -4.21 -13.23 -10.45
CA GLU A 61 -3.55 -14.17 -9.55
C GLU A 61 -2.06 -13.87 -9.48
N ILE A 62 -1.74 -12.73 -8.85
CA ILE A 62 -0.36 -12.26 -8.70
C ILE A 62 0.35 -12.86 -7.50
N MET A 63 -0.40 -13.43 -6.55
CA MET A 63 0.15 -14.15 -5.40
C MET A 63 -0.30 -15.60 -5.48
N VAL A 64 0.60 -16.47 -5.90
CA VAL A 64 0.35 -17.91 -6.05
C VAL A 64 1.37 -18.70 -5.24
N LEU A 65 0.92 -19.78 -4.67
CA LEU A 65 1.81 -20.76 -4.03
C LEU A 65 2.48 -21.60 -5.13
N PRO A 66 3.75 -22.01 -4.96
CA PRO A 66 4.40 -22.92 -5.89
C PRO A 66 3.71 -24.30 -6.00
N ASP A 67 2.83 -24.63 -5.06
CA ASP A 67 1.96 -25.81 -5.10
C ASP A 67 0.84 -25.70 -6.13
N ASP A 68 0.41 -24.46 -6.47
CA ASP A 68 -0.63 -24.18 -7.46
C ASP A 68 -0.05 -23.84 -8.84
N PHE A 69 1.11 -23.22 -8.87
CA PHE A 69 1.73 -22.74 -10.09
C PHE A 69 3.24 -22.93 -10.10
N GLY A 70 3.73 -23.74 -11.01
CA GLY A 70 5.15 -23.98 -11.25
C GLY A 70 5.52 -23.83 -12.72
N VAL A 71 6.77 -23.46 -13.00
CA VAL A 71 7.26 -23.24 -14.35
C VAL A 71 8.43 -24.19 -14.65
N VAL A 72 8.29 -24.90 -15.74
CA VAL A 72 9.29 -25.85 -16.22
C VAL A 72 9.58 -25.54 -17.69
N PHE A 73 10.86 -25.41 -18.04
CA PHE A 73 11.32 -25.23 -19.41
C PHE A 73 11.78 -26.56 -19.98
N ALA A 74 11.26 -26.94 -21.12
CA ALA A 74 11.61 -28.18 -21.81
C ALA A 74 11.81 -27.96 -23.31
N ALA A 75 12.40 -28.93 -24.00
CA ALA A 75 12.53 -28.87 -25.45
C ALA A 75 11.16 -28.98 -26.14
N GLU A 76 10.90 -28.23 -27.21
CA GLU A 76 9.62 -28.19 -27.93
C GLU A 76 9.18 -29.58 -28.37
N GLU A 77 10.12 -30.42 -28.83
CA GLU A 77 9.85 -31.80 -29.27
C GLU A 77 9.34 -32.67 -28.11
N PHE A 78 9.87 -32.46 -26.90
CA PHE A 78 9.44 -33.16 -25.70
C PHE A 78 8.06 -32.72 -25.27
N VAL A 79 7.80 -31.40 -25.16
CA VAL A 79 6.47 -30.88 -24.83
C VAL A 79 5.42 -31.39 -25.82
N THR A 80 5.71 -31.38 -27.13
CA THR A 80 4.81 -31.88 -28.15
C THR A 80 4.56 -33.41 -28.02
N SER A 81 5.54 -34.14 -27.50
CA SER A 81 5.37 -35.58 -27.25
C SER A 81 4.48 -35.88 -26.05
N LEU A 82 4.51 -35.00 -25.01
CA LEU A 82 3.68 -35.13 -23.81
C LEU A 82 2.22 -34.75 -24.07
N ALA A 83 2.02 -33.75 -24.92
CA ALA A 83 0.69 -33.28 -25.30
C ALA A 83 0.60 -33.11 -26.82
N PRO A 84 0.31 -34.16 -27.58
CA PRO A 84 0.27 -34.12 -29.04
C PRO A 84 -0.76 -33.15 -29.63
N SER A 85 -1.78 -32.78 -28.84
CA SER A 85 -2.76 -31.74 -29.16
C SER A 85 -2.29 -30.33 -28.77
N ALA A 86 -1.17 -30.22 -28.07
CA ALA A 86 -0.63 -28.93 -27.66
C ALA A 86 -0.22 -28.12 -28.90
N GLN A 87 -0.92 -27.04 -29.12
CA GLN A 87 -0.54 -26.03 -30.09
C GLN A 87 0.38 -25.00 -29.41
N ARG A 88 1.04 -24.16 -30.23
CA ARG A 88 1.72 -22.99 -29.67
C ARG A 88 0.68 -22.08 -29.04
N HIS A 89 0.77 -21.89 -27.74
CA HIS A 89 -0.20 -21.11 -27.00
C HIS A 89 0.20 -19.65 -26.93
N GLU A 90 1.48 -19.33 -27.14
CA GLU A 90 2.00 -17.97 -27.07
C GLU A 90 2.87 -17.67 -28.29
N THR A 91 2.77 -16.43 -28.81
CA THR A 91 3.60 -15.93 -29.89
C THR A 91 4.15 -14.55 -29.49
N LEU A 92 5.47 -14.45 -29.40
CA LEU A 92 6.14 -13.20 -29.04
C LEU A 92 6.47 -12.38 -30.28
N PHE A 93 6.09 -11.12 -30.28
CA PHE A 93 6.44 -10.15 -31.32
C PHE A 93 7.41 -9.11 -30.76
N ARG A 94 8.51 -8.89 -31.44
CA ARG A 94 9.41 -7.78 -31.15
C ARG A 94 9.13 -6.65 -32.14
N LEU A 95 8.64 -5.54 -31.65
CA LEU A 95 8.48 -4.30 -32.41
C LEU A 95 9.82 -3.55 -32.48
N GLU A 96 9.92 -2.58 -33.38
CA GLU A 96 11.08 -1.68 -33.45
C GLU A 96 11.13 -0.82 -32.17
N ASP A 97 12.34 -0.45 -31.73
CA ASP A 97 12.54 0.26 -30.45
C ASP A 97 11.87 1.65 -30.39
N ASP A 98 11.50 2.21 -31.56
CA ASP A 98 10.80 3.50 -31.72
C ASP A 98 9.35 3.34 -32.21
N ALA A 99 8.77 2.14 -32.08
CA ALA A 99 7.40 1.90 -32.46
C ALA A 99 6.43 2.85 -31.71
N SER A 100 5.54 3.49 -32.45
CA SER A 100 4.55 4.37 -31.85
C SER A 100 3.47 3.58 -31.10
N ALA A 101 2.81 4.19 -30.13
CA ALA A 101 1.68 3.58 -29.44
C ALA A 101 0.57 3.10 -30.43
N GLN A 102 0.39 3.82 -31.54
CA GLN A 102 -0.53 3.41 -32.59
C GLN A 102 -0.07 2.11 -33.30
N ALA A 103 1.23 1.94 -33.52
CA ALA A 103 1.75 0.71 -34.16
C ALA A 103 1.62 -0.50 -33.22
N VAL A 104 1.74 -0.28 -31.91
CA VAL A 104 1.48 -1.31 -30.87
C VAL A 104 0.02 -1.74 -30.94
N GLU A 105 -0.92 -0.79 -30.97
CA GLU A 105 -2.34 -1.07 -31.03
C GLU A 105 -2.75 -1.75 -32.34
N GLU A 106 -2.21 -1.31 -33.50
CA GLU A 106 -2.42 -1.98 -34.79
C GLU A 106 -1.91 -3.43 -34.78
N ALA A 107 -0.78 -3.70 -34.10
CA ALA A 107 -0.27 -5.07 -33.94
C ALA A 107 -1.17 -5.94 -33.05
N ARG A 108 -1.70 -5.35 -31.96
CA ARG A 108 -2.66 -5.98 -31.05
C ARG A 108 -3.96 -6.35 -31.78
N GLU A 109 -4.55 -5.39 -32.48
CA GLU A 109 -5.76 -5.62 -33.29
C GLU A 109 -5.54 -6.70 -34.34
N ALA A 110 -4.37 -6.71 -35.00
CA ALA A 110 -4.03 -7.70 -36.01
C ALA A 110 -3.89 -9.11 -35.40
N ALA A 111 -3.32 -9.23 -34.20
CA ALA A 111 -3.20 -10.50 -33.49
C ALA A 111 -4.58 -11.05 -33.09
N LEU A 112 -5.46 -10.20 -32.53
CA LEU A 112 -6.84 -10.57 -32.19
C LEU A 112 -7.65 -10.96 -33.42
N ALA A 113 -7.51 -10.20 -34.53
CA ALA A 113 -8.16 -10.54 -35.81
C ALA A 113 -7.64 -11.86 -36.42
N ALA A 114 -6.40 -12.23 -36.11
CA ALA A 114 -5.83 -13.52 -36.50
C ALA A 114 -6.29 -14.72 -35.65
N GLY A 115 -7.07 -14.44 -34.59
CA GLY A 115 -7.65 -15.46 -33.71
C GLY A 115 -6.88 -15.64 -32.39
N ALA A 116 -6.02 -14.69 -32.01
CA ALA A 116 -5.46 -14.69 -30.67
C ALA A 116 -6.58 -14.46 -29.64
N PHE A 117 -6.52 -15.18 -28.53
CA PHE A 117 -7.45 -15.01 -27.41
C PHE A 117 -7.23 -13.67 -26.71
N ASP A 118 -5.95 -13.34 -26.48
CA ASP A 118 -5.51 -12.09 -25.88
C ASP A 118 -4.23 -11.60 -26.56
N ALA A 119 -3.95 -10.31 -26.46
CA ALA A 119 -2.72 -9.71 -26.95
C ALA A 119 -2.33 -8.57 -26.01
N PHE A 120 -1.23 -8.71 -25.33
CA PHE A 120 -0.74 -7.78 -24.33
C PHE A 120 0.71 -7.37 -24.57
N THR A 121 1.08 -6.23 -24.07
CA THR A 121 2.44 -5.70 -24.12
C THR A 121 3.30 -6.29 -23.01
N LEU A 122 4.63 -6.07 -23.09
CA LEU A 122 5.53 -6.45 -22.01
C LEU A 122 5.14 -5.83 -20.65
N GLU A 123 4.58 -4.61 -20.67
CA GLU A 123 4.14 -3.93 -19.45
C GLU A 123 2.93 -4.61 -18.81
N GLU A 124 2.09 -5.25 -19.63
CA GLU A 124 0.88 -5.98 -19.22
C GLU A 124 1.14 -7.46 -18.92
N GLN A 125 2.36 -7.98 -19.21
CA GLN A 125 2.74 -9.35 -18.87
C GLN A 125 2.63 -9.55 -17.35
N PRO A 126 1.98 -10.63 -16.84
CA PRO A 126 1.57 -10.77 -15.45
C PRO A 126 2.67 -10.48 -14.41
N SER A 127 3.84 -11.11 -14.55
CA SER A 127 4.98 -10.90 -13.64
C SER A 127 5.49 -9.46 -13.69
N ASN A 128 5.59 -8.88 -14.89
CA ASN A 128 6.07 -7.51 -15.07
C ASN A 128 5.04 -6.49 -14.59
N ALA A 129 3.76 -6.71 -14.86
CA ALA A 129 2.67 -5.85 -14.37
C ALA A 129 2.64 -5.82 -12.84
N ALA A 130 2.70 -6.99 -12.18
CA ALA A 130 2.77 -7.08 -10.72
C ALA A 130 3.97 -6.33 -10.14
N LEU A 131 5.16 -6.52 -10.74
CA LEU A 131 6.38 -5.84 -10.29
C LEU A 131 6.32 -4.32 -10.52
N GLN A 132 5.77 -3.88 -11.66
CA GLN A 132 5.63 -2.45 -11.95
C GLN A 132 4.63 -1.76 -11.03
N GLU A 133 3.49 -2.42 -10.73
CA GLU A 133 2.48 -1.92 -9.81
C GLU A 133 3.06 -1.74 -8.40
N ASP A 134 3.82 -2.74 -7.91
CA ASP A 134 4.49 -2.65 -6.62
C ASP A 134 5.52 -1.51 -6.57
N VAL A 135 6.35 -1.39 -7.62
CA VAL A 135 7.33 -0.29 -7.75
C VAL A 135 6.63 1.07 -7.87
N ALA A 136 5.49 1.17 -8.56
CA ALA A 136 4.70 2.40 -8.64
C ALA A 136 4.17 2.81 -7.28
N GLY A 137 3.66 1.85 -6.48
CA GLY A 137 3.26 2.09 -5.09
C GLY A 137 4.38 2.66 -4.24
N PHE A 138 5.60 2.10 -4.33
CA PHE A 138 6.77 2.68 -3.65
C PHE A 138 7.14 4.07 -4.17
N ALA A 139 7.01 4.34 -5.48
CA ALA A 139 7.31 5.65 -6.06
C ALA A 139 6.36 6.73 -5.54
N GLU A 140 5.08 6.44 -5.37
CA GLU A 140 4.11 7.35 -4.78
C GLU A 140 4.41 7.64 -3.31
N MET A 141 4.73 6.60 -2.53
CA MET A 141 5.21 6.76 -1.16
C MET A 141 6.46 7.63 -1.08
N ALA A 142 7.41 7.46 -2.02
CA ALA A 142 8.66 8.21 -2.08
C ALA A 142 8.46 9.70 -2.36
N VAL A 143 7.33 10.13 -2.89
CA VAL A 143 6.99 11.55 -3.09
C VAL A 143 6.17 12.09 -1.93
N MET A 144 5.12 11.41 -1.54
CA MET A 144 4.11 11.94 -0.64
C MET A 144 4.62 12.04 0.80
N PHE A 145 5.18 10.98 1.36
CA PHE A 145 5.70 11.00 2.73
C PHE A 145 6.86 11.98 2.93
N PRO A 146 7.91 12.01 2.08
CA PRO A 146 8.96 13.03 2.20
C PRO A 146 8.44 14.45 2.07
N ALA A 147 7.43 14.73 1.25
CA ALA A 147 6.84 16.06 1.16
C ALA A 147 6.26 16.52 2.51
N PHE A 148 5.52 15.65 3.21
CA PHE A 148 5.00 15.94 4.55
C PHE A 148 6.13 16.10 5.59
N PHE A 149 7.14 15.24 5.56
CA PHE A 149 8.31 15.34 6.42
C PHE A 149 9.04 16.68 6.22
N LEU A 150 9.23 17.09 4.95
CA LEU A 150 9.89 18.36 4.62
C LEU A 150 9.07 19.58 5.08
N ILE A 151 7.74 19.56 4.92
CA ILE A 151 6.85 20.63 5.43
C ILE A 151 7.00 20.75 6.95
N ALA A 152 6.95 19.64 7.67
CA ALA A 152 7.10 19.62 9.11
C ALA A 152 8.51 20.06 9.57
N ALA A 153 9.56 19.60 8.87
CA ALA A 153 10.94 20.01 9.11
C ALA A 153 11.17 21.50 8.79
N ALA A 154 10.59 22.00 7.70
CA ALA A 154 10.62 23.44 7.37
C ALA A 154 9.96 24.28 8.46
N PHE A 155 8.81 23.81 8.96
CA PHE A 155 8.11 24.48 10.05
C PHE A 155 8.94 24.48 11.36
N ALA A 156 9.56 23.34 11.71
CA ALA A 156 10.46 23.26 12.86
C ALA A 156 11.63 24.23 12.75
N THR A 157 12.27 24.29 11.58
CA THR A 157 13.37 25.21 11.28
C THR A 157 12.92 26.67 11.34
N TYR A 158 11.72 26.97 10.79
CA TYR A 158 11.12 28.32 10.88
C TYR A 158 10.93 28.76 12.33
N VAL A 159 10.37 27.92 13.17
CA VAL A 159 10.14 28.23 14.60
C VAL A 159 11.47 28.45 15.34
N MET A 160 12.44 27.55 15.10
CA MET A 160 13.76 27.61 15.71
C MET A 160 14.52 28.88 15.34
N LEU A 161 14.56 29.24 14.06
CA LEU A 161 15.22 30.46 13.58
C LEU A 161 14.48 31.72 14.00
N GLY A 162 13.15 31.70 14.02
CA GLY A 162 12.35 32.78 14.56
C GLY A 162 12.69 33.09 16.00
N ARG A 163 12.88 32.05 16.82
CA ARG A 163 13.35 32.16 18.22
C ARG A 163 14.75 32.74 18.33
N MET A 164 15.69 32.24 17.50
CA MET A 164 17.06 32.73 17.48
C MET A 164 17.12 34.24 17.15
N VAL A 165 16.37 34.66 16.13
CA VAL A 165 16.25 36.10 15.76
C VAL A 165 15.65 36.91 16.90
N SER A 166 14.60 36.42 17.56
CA SER A 166 13.97 37.10 18.70
C SER A 166 14.94 37.26 19.90
N GLY A 167 15.73 36.22 20.20
CA GLY A 167 16.74 36.25 21.26
C GLY A 167 17.92 37.19 20.97
N GLN A 168 18.21 37.47 19.71
CA GLN A 168 19.31 38.33 19.27
C GLN A 168 18.86 39.73 18.85
N THR A 169 17.64 40.13 19.18
CA THR A 169 17.06 41.41 18.77
C THR A 169 17.94 42.61 19.16
N ALA A 170 18.54 42.60 20.36
CA ALA A 170 19.45 43.68 20.81
C ALA A 170 20.71 43.77 19.93
N ASN A 171 21.34 42.63 19.62
CA ASN A 171 22.51 42.55 18.75
C ASN A 171 22.19 43.03 17.33
N ILE A 172 21.02 42.62 16.80
CA ILE A 172 20.52 43.10 15.50
C ILE A 172 20.33 44.62 15.52
N GLY A 173 19.75 45.14 16.58
CA GLY A 173 19.60 46.59 16.78
C GLY A 173 20.92 47.33 16.77
N THR A 174 21.95 46.82 17.47
CA THR A 174 23.30 47.37 17.47
C THR A 174 23.93 47.33 16.09
N MET A 175 23.86 46.22 15.38
CA MET A 175 24.34 46.13 13.99
C MET A 175 23.65 47.14 13.07
N ARG A 176 22.33 47.30 13.21
CA ARG A 176 21.57 48.32 12.44
C ARG A 176 21.98 49.76 12.81
N ALA A 177 22.23 50.05 14.07
CA ALA A 177 22.71 51.34 14.53
C ALA A 177 24.12 51.67 14.00
N LEU A 178 24.98 50.67 13.85
CA LEU A 178 26.31 50.77 13.23
C LEU A 178 26.27 50.85 11.69
N GLY A 179 25.08 50.91 11.07
CA GLY A 179 24.92 51.13 9.63
C GLY A 179 24.87 49.88 8.75
N PHE A 180 24.79 48.68 9.34
CA PHE A 180 24.63 47.46 8.53
C PHE A 180 23.29 47.49 7.76
N ARG A 181 23.33 47.14 6.47
CA ARG A 181 22.16 47.12 5.60
C ARG A 181 21.21 45.98 6.00
N SER A 182 19.90 46.21 5.88
CA SER A 182 18.87 45.21 6.13
C SER A 182 19.14 43.89 5.38
N ARG A 183 19.57 43.98 4.10
CA ARG A 183 19.91 42.84 3.27
C ARG A 183 21.05 41.99 3.83
N THR A 184 22.08 42.63 4.40
CA THR A 184 23.22 41.94 5.01
C THR A 184 22.77 41.09 6.21
N ILE A 185 21.92 41.66 7.07
CA ILE A 185 21.38 40.97 8.24
C ILE A 185 20.46 39.82 7.78
N THR A 186 19.59 40.06 6.80
CA THR A 186 18.73 38.98 6.23
C THR A 186 19.57 37.81 5.71
N TRP A 187 20.62 38.10 4.93
CA TRP A 187 21.50 37.06 4.41
C TRP A 187 22.30 36.33 5.50
N HIS A 188 22.70 37.01 6.55
CA HIS A 188 23.38 36.38 7.69
C HIS A 188 22.50 35.27 8.32
N TYR A 189 21.24 35.60 8.63
CA TYR A 189 20.32 34.61 9.21
C TYR A 189 19.84 33.56 8.20
N ALA A 190 19.66 33.92 6.93
CA ALA A 190 19.35 32.99 5.88
C ALA A 190 20.50 31.97 5.64
N ALA A 191 21.76 32.42 5.75
CA ALA A 191 22.94 31.57 5.65
C ALA A 191 23.00 30.49 6.77
N ILE A 192 22.45 30.79 7.95
CA ILE A 192 22.35 29.77 9.02
C ILE A 192 21.39 28.65 8.60
N GLY A 193 20.22 29.03 8.07
CA GLY A 193 19.27 28.03 7.54
C GLY A 193 19.84 27.23 6.36
N LEU A 194 20.58 27.92 5.47
CA LEU A 194 21.31 27.26 4.38
C LEU A 194 22.33 26.25 4.92
N GLY A 195 23.16 26.66 5.91
CA GLY A 195 24.15 25.79 6.54
C GLY A 195 23.51 24.57 7.21
N MET A 196 22.40 24.77 7.93
CA MET A 196 21.62 23.67 8.52
C MET A 196 21.07 22.74 7.42
N GLY A 197 20.51 23.30 6.33
CA GLY A 197 20.03 22.55 5.20
C GLY A 197 21.12 21.72 4.53
N VAL A 198 22.32 22.30 4.31
CA VAL A 198 23.47 21.60 3.73
C VAL A 198 23.91 20.41 4.62
N VAL A 199 24.12 20.64 5.91
CA VAL A 199 24.56 19.59 6.84
C VAL A 199 23.52 18.47 6.95
N ALA A 200 22.25 18.85 7.09
CA ALA A 200 21.15 17.89 7.16
C ALA A 200 21.00 17.10 5.85
N SER A 201 21.16 17.75 4.68
CA SER A 201 21.09 17.08 3.39
C SER A 201 22.22 16.07 3.19
N ILE A 202 23.46 16.43 3.58
CA ILE A 202 24.60 15.50 3.51
C ILE A 202 24.32 14.27 4.39
N ALA A 203 23.93 14.48 5.64
CA ALA A 203 23.61 13.38 6.56
C ALA A 203 22.43 12.54 6.05
N GLY A 204 21.38 13.20 5.52
CA GLY A 204 20.21 12.54 4.95
C GLY A 204 20.52 11.71 3.72
N VAL A 205 21.35 12.21 2.80
CA VAL A 205 21.78 11.45 1.61
C VAL A 205 22.61 10.23 2.01
N LEU A 206 23.54 10.37 2.95
CA LEU A 206 24.36 9.24 3.42
C LEU A 206 23.51 8.17 4.10
N LEU A 207 22.61 8.57 4.99
CA LEU A 207 21.70 7.64 5.66
C LEU A 207 20.72 6.99 4.66
N GLY A 208 20.20 7.79 3.73
CA GLY A 208 19.30 7.32 2.67
C GLY A 208 19.97 6.29 1.75
N ALA A 209 21.25 6.50 1.41
CA ALA A 209 22.00 5.53 0.61
C ALA A 209 22.16 4.17 1.33
N VAL A 210 22.45 4.19 2.64
CA VAL A 210 22.54 2.97 3.45
C VAL A 210 21.19 2.26 3.54
N LEU A 211 20.10 3.01 3.80
CA LEU A 211 18.76 2.45 3.88
C LEU A 211 18.31 1.89 2.53
N ALA A 212 18.62 2.58 1.42
CA ALA A 212 18.32 2.11 0.07
C ALA A 212 19.01 0.77 -0.23
N GLU A 213 20.30 0.62 0.15
CA GLU A 213 21.01 -0.64 -0.04
C GLU A 213 20.39 -1.77 0.77
N ILE A 214 20.10 -1.52 2.07
CA ILE A 214 19.47 -2.50 2.95
C ILE A 214 18.11 -2.92 2.38
N PHE A 215 17.29 -1.95 2.00
CA PHE A 215 15.95 -2.21 1.49
C PHE A 215 15.98 -2.97 0.16
N THR A 216 16.82 -2.56 -0.79
CA THR A 216 16.94 -3.25 -2.09
C THR A 216 17.38 -4.70 -1.90
N ARG A 217 18.34 -4.96 -1.01
CA ARG A 217 18.78 -6.35 -0.73
C ARG A 217 17.70 -7.19 -0.06
N LEU A 218 16.93 -6.61 0.86
CA LEU A 218 15.80 -7.30 1.48
C LEU A 218 14.72 -7.61 0.45
N TYR A 219 14.37 -6.64 -0.39
CA TYR A 219 13.34 -6.76 -1.42
C TYR A 219 13.72 -7.80 -2.49
N THR A 220 14.93 -7.70 -3.05
CA THR A 220 15.41 -8.67 -4.05
C THR A 220 15.62 -10.06 -3.45
N GLY A 221 16.02 -10.15 -2.17
CA GLY A 221 16.12 -11.42 -1.47
C GLY A 221 14.77 -12.08 -1.24
N PHE A 222 13.75 -11.28 -0.93
CA PHE A 222 12.38 -11.76 -0.77
C PHE A 222 11.80 -12.32 -2.09
N LEU A 223 11.99 -11.60 -3.19
CA LEU A 223 11.57 -12.03 -4.52
C LEU A 223 12.52 -13.05 -5.17
N SER A 224 13.53 -13.53 -4.43
CA SER A 224 14.54 -14.47 -4.95
C SER A 224 15.21 -14.01 -6.25
N ILE A 225 15.28 -12.68 -6.49
CA ILE A 225 15.92 -12.11 -7.68
C ILE A 225 17.43 -12.38 -7.61
N PRO A 226 18.03 -13.06 -8.60
CA PRO A 226 19.41 -13.57 -8.51
C PRO A 226 20.48 -12.49 -8.47
N ALA A 227 20.17 -11.26 -8.90
CA ALA A 227 21.11 -10.14 -8.96
C ALA A 227 20.52 -8.85 -8.40
N ALA A 228 20.88 -8.51 -7.15
CA ALA A 228 20.55 -7.19 -6.58
C ALA A 228 21.53 -6.13 -7.13
N VAL A 229 21.09 -5.30 -8.06
CA VAL A 229 21.86 -4.16 -8.54
C VAL A 229 21.43 -2.90 -7.79
N VAL A 230 22.22 -2.51 -6.80
CA VAL A 230 21.98 -1.25 -6.05
C VAL A 230 22.69 -0.11 -6.77
N GLU A 231 21.96 0.63 -7.59
CA GLU A 231 22.48 1.78 -8.30
C GLU A 231 22.03 3.10 -7.66
N ILE A 232 22.96 3.83 -7.06
CA ILE A 232 22.69 5.17 -6.53
C ILE A 232 22.86 6.18 -7.65
N ARG A 233 21.76 6.57 -8.28
CA ARG A 233 21.77 7.55 -9.37
C ARG A 233 22.15 8.94 -8.87
N LEU A 234 23.12 9.57 -9.53
CA LEU A 234 23.56 10.93 -9.21
C LEU A 234 22.40 11.95 -9.24
N SER A 235 21.46 11.78 -10.16
CA SER A 235 20.25 12.62 -10.24
C SER A 235 19.43 12.57 -8.95
N THR A 236 19.20 11.39 -8.38
CA THR A 236 18.46 11.20 -7.11
C THR A 236 19.20 11.87 -5.95
N VAL A 237 20.52 11.69 -5.88
CA VAL A 237 21.37 12.35 -4.87
C VAL A 237 21.27 13.87 -4.98
N LEU A 238 21.37 14.42 -6.19
CA LEU A 238 21.28 15.88 -6.43
C LEU A 238 19.89 16.43 -6.10
N ILE A 239 18.82 15.73 -6.46
CA ILE A 239 17.44 16.13 -6.14
C ILE A 239 17.24 16.13 -4.64
N ALA A 240 17.61 15.05 -3.93
CA ALA A 240 17.48 14.94 -2.49
C ALA A 240 18.29 16.04 -1.76
N PHE A 241 19.53 16.26 -2.18
CA PHE A 241 20.39 17.30 -1.64
C PHE A 241 19.80 18.71 -1.87
N ALA A 242 19.41 19.00 -3.11
CA ALA A 242 18.83 20.30 -3.48
C ALA A 242 17.52 20.58 -2.74
N THR A 243 16.66 19.58 -2.60
CA THR A 243 15.37 19.69 -1.90
C THR A 243 15.58 19.98 -0.41
N GLY A 244 16.51 19.29 0.26
CA GLY A 244 16.82 19.55 1.67
C GLY A 244 17.45 20.93 1.90
N VAL A 245 18.38 21.34 1.03
CA VAL A 245 18.98 22.69 1.07
C VAL A 245 17.94 23.76 0.81
N ALA A 246 17.08 23.58 -0.20
CA ALA A 246 15.99 24.50 -0.51
C ALA A 246 15.02 24.64 0.68
N THR A 247 14.66 23.53 1.31
CA THR A 247 13.78 23.49 2.49
C THR A 247 14.39 24.31 3.65
N GLY A 248 15.67 24.10 3.95
CA GLY A 248 16.38 24.88 5.00
C GLY A 248 16.43 26.37 4.69
N LEU A 249 16.71 26.75 3.45
CA LEU A 249 16.76 28.15 3.00
C LEU A 249 15.37 28.81 3.04
N LEU A 250 14.35 28.15 2.49
CA LEU A 250 12.96 28.65 2.47
C LEU A 250 12.41 28.82 3.88
N ALA A 251 12.62 27.84 4.74
CA ALA A 251 12.22 27.93 6.14
C ALA A 251 12.87 29.08 6.89
N ALA A 252 14.14 29.36 6.58
CA ALA A 252 14.88 30.46 7.19
C ALA A 252 14.52 31.85 6.64
N TYR A 253 14.01 31.92 5.42
CA TYR A 253 13.82 33.20 4.72
C TYR A 253 12.89 34.19 5.43
N LEU A 254 11.74 33.72 5.92
CA LEU A 254 10.77 34.55 6.61
C LEU A 254 11.31 35.12 7.94
N PRO A 255 11.90 34.33 8.86
CA PRO A 255 12.54 34.82 10.06
C PRO A 255 13.70 35.77 9.76
N ALA A 256 14.55 35.42 8.77
CA ALA A 256 15.69 36.26 8.38
C ALA A 256 15.26 37.63 7.83
N ARG A 257 14.19 37.64 7.00
CA ARG A 257 13.62 38.90 6.50
C ARG A 257 13.03 39.74 7.64
N GLY A 258 12.43 39.08 8.64
CA GLY A 258 11.97 39.73 9.88
C GLY A 258 13.10 40.40 10.62
N ALA A 259 14.23 39.71 10.81
CA ALA A 259 15.44 40.24 11.43
C ALA A 259 15.96 41.54 10.74
N GLY A 260 16.03 41.51 9.41
CA GLY A 260 16.47 42.64 8.60
C GLY A 260 15.55 43.88 8.69
N ARG A 261 14.30 43.73 9.13
CA ARG A 261 13.31 44.82 9.28
C ARG A 261 13.24 45.42 10.68
N ILE A 262 13.97 44.89 11.67
CA ILE A 262 13.99 45.42 13.04
C ILE A 262 14.61 46.81 13.01
N SER A 263 13.90 47.80 13.59
CA SER A 263 14.45 49.16 13.74
C SER A 263 15.38 49.25 14.95
N PRO A 264 16.50 50.02 14.89
CA PRO A 264 17.40 50.16 16.01
C PRO A 264 16.69 50.65 17.28
N ALA A 265 15.78 51.62 17.13
CA ALA A 265 15.05 52.19 18.24
C ALA A 265 14.12 51.21 18.95
N SER A 266 13.47 50.26 18.19
CA SER A 266 12.63 49.24 18.78
C SER A 266 13.45 48.14 19.45
N ALA A 267 14.60 47.81 18.89
CA ALA A 267 15.52 46.81 19.45
C ALA A 267 16.13 47.24 20.80
N MET A 268 16.48 48.51 20.95
CA MET A 268 17.10 49.03 22.15
C MET A 268 16.12 49.34 23.29
N ARG A 269 14.83 49.55 22.99
CA ARG A 269 13.82 49.82 24.04
C ARG A 269 13.40 48.54 24.83
N GLY A 270 13.87 47.39 24.43
CA GLY A 270 13.39 46.12 24.98
C GLY A 270 11.94 45.79 24.55
N GLN A 271 11.58 44.52 24.59
CA GLN A 271 10.19 44.14 24.37
C GLN A 271 9.38 44.47 25.63
N LEU A 272 8.56 45.51 25.57
CA LEU A 272 7.54 45.72 26.58
C LEU A 272 6.60 44.49 26.57
N PRO A 273 6.23 43.96 27.76
CA PRO A 273 5.21 42.90 27.81
C PRO A 273 3.98 43.39 27.07
N PRO A 274 3.34 42.56 26.25
CA PRO A 274 2.12 42.95 25.57
C PRO A 274 1.08 43.37 26.61
N GLY A 275 0.83 44.65 26.69
CA GLY A 275 -0.15 45.27 27.61
C GLY A 275 -1.55 44.87 27.14
N GLY A 276 -2.33 44.26 28.01
CA GLY A 276 -3.70 43.93 27.75
C GLY A 276 -4.23 42.94 28.79
N GLY A 277 -4.82 43.44 29.88
CA GLY A 277 -5.51 42.67 30.92
C GLY A 277 -6.96 42.31 30.57
N GLY A 278 -7.29 42.14 29.26
CA GLY A 278 -8.65 41.82 28.83
C GLY A 278 -8.98 40.31 28.82
N GLU A 279 -10.27 40.02 28.78
CA GLU A 279 -10.79 38.65 28.63
C GLU A 279 -10.26 38.02 27.35
N SER A 280 -9.88 36.74 27.45
CA SER A 280 -9.47 35.91 26.30
C SER A 280 -10.66 35.67 25.35
N ILE A 281 -10.39 35.52 24.07
CA ILE A 281 -11.42 35.09 23.08
C ILE A 281 -12.12 33.79 23.53
N PHE A 282 -11.38 32.89 24.15
CA PHE A 282 -11.93 31.65 24.70
C PHE A 282 -12.93 31.86 25.84
N GLU A 283 -12.69 32.87 26.70
CA GLU A 283 -13.63 33.23 27.79
C GLU A 283 -14.91 33.88 27.26
N ARG A 284 -14.84 34.52 26.08
CA ARG A 284 -16.01 35.11 25.41
C ARG A 284 -16.84 34.03 24.69
N LEU A 285 -16.19 33.05 24.05
CA LEU A 285 -16.86 31.96 23.32
C LEU A 285 -17.50 30.94 24.26
N ILE A 286 -16.84 30.67 25.42
CA ILE A 286 -17.24 29.61 26.35
C ILE A 286 -17.32 30.26 27.77
N PRO A 287 -18.47 30.89 28.13
CA PRO A 287 -18.65 31.57 29.40
C PRO A 287 -18.34 30.77 30.66
N PRO A 288 -18.60 29.42 30.73
CA PRO A 288 -18.25 28.60 31.87
C PRO A 288 -16.77 28.58 32.24
N LEU A 289 -15.86 28.89 31.28
CA LEU A 289 -14.42 28.95 31.56
C LEU A 289 -14.04 30.04 32.60
N ARG A 290 -14.89 31.05 32.83
CA ARG A 290 -14.67 32.09 33.83
C ARG A 290 -14.67 31.57 35.26
N ASN A 291 -15.30 30.43 35.52
CA ASN A 291 -15.42 29.84 36.85
C ASN A 291 -14.29 28.85 37.18
N LEU A 292 -13.32 28.69 36.27
CA LEU A 292 -12.17 27.81 36.47
C LEU A 292 -11.20 28.36 37.55
N PRO A 293 -10.47 27.46 38.24
CA PRO A 293 -9.39 27.88 39.15
C PRO A 293 -8.41 28.83 38.48
N VAL A 294 -7.85 29.79 39.24
CA VAL A 294 -6.96 30.86 38.75
C VAL A 294 -5.82 30.33 37.86
N ARG A 295 -5.32 29.11 38.13
CA ARG A 295 -4.27 28.44 37.34
C ARG A 295 -4.69 28.21 35.89
N TRP A 296 -5.90 27.72 35.68
CA TRP A 296 -6.46 27.50 34.35
C TRP A 296 -6.80 28.79 33.63
N LEU A 297 -7.37 29.73 34.37
CA LEU A 297 -7.73 31.04 33.83
C LEU A 297 -6.49 31.82 33.33
N GLN A 298 -5.39 31.79 34.11
CA GLN A 298 -4.11 32.41 33.68
C GLN A 298 -3.49 31.69 32.49
N ALA A 299 -3.59 30.34 32.39
CA ALA A 299 -3.14 29.58 31.24
C ALA A 299 -3.90 30.01 29.97
N ILE A 300 -5.25 30.07 30.02
CA ILE A 300 -6.11 30.46 28.89
C ILE A 300 -5.86 31.92 28.48
N ARG A 301 -5.74 32.85 29.44
CA ARG A 301 -5.42 34.25 29.14
C ARG A 301 -4.01 34.43 28.56
N GLY A 302 -3.06 33.59 28.99
CA GLY A 302 -1.70 33.55 28.44
C GLY A 302 -1.69 33.19 26.95
N LEU A 303 -2.56 32.26 26.53
CA LEU A 303 -2.74 31.85 25.12
C LEU A 303 -3.22 33.01 24.25
N GLY A 304 -4.20 33.77 24.74
CA GLY A 304 -4.79 34.90 24.00
C GLY A 304 -3.83 36.10 23.84
N ARG A 305 -2.90 36.29 24.79
CA ARG A 305 -1.91 37.36 24.73
C ARG A 305 -0.79 37.09 23.72
N ALA A 306 -0.37 35.85 23.59
CA ALA A 306 0.74 35.46 22.71
C ALA A 306 0.25 34.69 21.47
N ARG A 307 -0.72 35.24 20.74
CA ARG A 307 -1.44 34.56 19.63
C ARG A 307 -0.51 33.91 18.60
N ARG A 308 0.50 34.61 18.08
CA ARG A 308 1.43 34.08 17.07
C ARG A 308 2.15 32.81 17.55
N ARG A 309 2.57 32.83 18.81
CA ARG A 309 3.27 31.71 19.45
C ARG A 309 2.33 30.54 19.69
N SER A 310 1.14 30.82 20.24
CA SER A 310 0.12 29.79 20.47
C SER A 310 -0.28 29.10 19.16
N VAL A 311 -0.46 29.87 18.08
CA VAL A 311 -0.74 29.34 16.74
C VAL A 311 0.41 28.46 16.23
N ALA A 312 1.67 28.91 16.40
CA ALA A 312 2.82 28.09 15.99
C ALA A 312 2.89 26.77 16.77
N SER A 313 2.60 26.77 18.09
CA SER A 313 2.56 25.54 18.88
C SER A 313 1.44 24.61 18.45
N VAL A 314 0.25 25.15 18.16
CA VAL A 314 -0.89 24.39 17.64
C VAL A 314 -0.55 23.75 16.29
N ILE A 315 0.04 24.51 15.35
CA ILE A 315 0.47 23.99 14.04
C ILE A 315 1.53 22.89 14.21
N GLY A 316 2.49 23.07 15.13
CA GLY A 316 3.50 22.05 15.39
C GLY A 316 2.90 20.74 15.90
N VAL A 317 1.97 20.80 16.85
CA VAL A 317 1.25 19.61 17.33
C VAL A 317 0.37 19.01 16.23
N MET A 318 -0.33 19.86 15.48
CA MET A 318 -1.15 19.44 14.34
C MET A 318 -0.33 18.63 13.33
N LEU A 319 0.79 19.18 12.85
CA LEU A 319 1.66 18.51 11.88
C LEU A 319 2.24 17.21 12.43
N ALA A 320 2.63 17.18 13.70
CA ALA A 320 3.10 15.98 14.38
C ALA A 320 2.02 14.89 14.42
N THR A 321 0.80 15.27 14.79
CA THR A 321 -0.35 14.35 14.86
C THR A 321 -0.74 13.86 13.46
N MET A 322 -0.80 14.76 12.47
CA MET A 322 -1.10 14.41 11.08
C MET A 322 -0.17 13.34 10.56
N LEU A 323 1.13 13.50 10.80
CA LEU A 323 2.13 12.56 10.32
C LEU A 323 1.96 11.17 10.93
N VAL A 324 1.76 11.08 12.25
CA VAL A 324 1.59 9.81 12.95
C VAL A 324 0.30 9.11 12.52
N VAL A 325 -0.82 9.85 12.43
CA VAL A 325 -2.12 9.29 12.02
C VAL A 325 -2.09 8.84 10.56
N ALA A 326 -1.48 9.63 9.67
CA ALA A 326 -1.41 9.24 8.26
C ALA A 326 -0.60 7.95 8.07
N THR A 327 0.56 7.84 8.75
CA THR A 327 1.42 6.66 8.64
C THR A 327 0.78 5.43 9.28
N TRP A 328 0.18 5.57 10.46
CA TRP A 328 -0.45 4.44 11.16
C TRP A 328 -1.79 4.05 10.53
N GLY A 329 -2.56 5.04 10.05
CA GLY A 329 -3.82 4.79 9.36
C GLY A 329 -3.65 4.03 8.06
N PHE A 330 -2.52 4.25 7.37
CA PHE A 330 -2.14 3.44 6.23
C PHE A 330 -1.95 1.96 6.62
N MET A 331 -1.24 1.69 7.73
CA MET A 331 -1.06 0.34 8.26
C MET A 331 -2.39 -0.34 8.60
N ASP A 332 -3.30 0.40 9.28
CA ASP A 332 -4.62 -0.12 9.63
C ASP A 332 -5.42 -0.50 8.38
N SER A 333 -5.38 0.35 7.35
CA SER A 333 -6.12 0.12 6.09
C SER A 333 -5.65 -1.14 5.38
N PHE A 334 -4.35 -1.39 5.39
CA PHE A 334 -3.79 -2.62 4.83
C PHE A 334 -4.21 -3.88 5.59
N GLN A 335 -4.21 -3.83 6.92
CA GLN A 335 -4.67 -4.96 7.73
C GLN A 335 -6.14 -5.27 7.49
N VAL A 336 -6.98 -4.23 7.36
CA VAL A 336 -8.41 -4.42 7.05
C VAL A 336 -8.62 -4.95 5.64
N LEU A 337 -7.76 -4.57 4.68
CA LEU A 337 -7.78 -5.13 3.32
C LEU A 337 -7.61 -6.65 3.36
N LEU A 338 -6.57 -7.13 4.06
CA LEU A 338 -6.32 -8.57 4.19
C LEU A 338 -7.45 -9.28 4.95
N GLU A 339 -7.91 -8.71 6.07
CA GLU A 339 -9.02 -9.24 6.85
C GLU A 339 -10.29 -9.38 5.99
N ARG A 340 -10.57 -8.37 5.13
CA ARG A 340 -11.71 -8.41 4.22
C ARG A 340 -11.58 -9.50 3.15
N GLN A 341 -10.39 -9.68 2.57
CA GLN A 341 -10.15 -10.69 1.53
C GLN A 341 -10.25 -12.10 2.10
N PHE A 342 -9.49 -12.38 3.15
CA PHE A 342 -9.32 -13.75 3.65
C PHE A 342 -10.30 -14.17 4.76
N VAL A 343 -11.10 -13.23 5.30
CA VAL A 343 -12.06 -13.55 6.38
C VAL A 343 -13.49 -13.23 5.98
N ASP A 344 -13.73 -12.08 5.27
CA ASP A 344 -15.09 -11.66 4.94
C ASP A 344 -15.57 -12.19 3.58
N ILE A 345 -14.66 -12.35 2.61
CA ILE A 345 -14.96 -12.82 1.24
C ILE A 345 -14.72 -14.31 1.13
N GLN A 346 -13.51 -14.77 1.44
CA GLN A 346 -13.10 -16.17 1.36
C GLN A 346 -13.37 -16.87 2.69
N HIS A 347 -14.32 -17.79 2.70
CA HIS A 347 -14.70 -18.56 3.88
C HIS A 347 -14.26 -20.02 3.80
N TYR A 348 -13.52 -20.38 2.74
CA TYR A 348 -12.96 -21.72 2.56
C TYR A 348 -11.54 -21.82 3.15
N ASP A 349 -11.20 -22.98 3.66
CA ASP A 349 -9.88 -23.29 4.20
C ASP A 349 -8.93 -23.80 3.10
N ALA A 350 -9.47 -24.43 2.05
CA ALA A 350 -8.68 -24.90 0.92
C ALA A 350 -9.47 -24.89 -0.39
N GLN A 351 -8.72 -24.92 -1.50
CA GLN A 351 -9.23 -25.12 -2.85
C GLN A 351 -8.59 -26.35 -3.49
N LEU A 352 -9.37 -27.14 -4.21
CA LEU A 352 -8.88 -28.22 -5.07
C LEU A 352 -9.16 -27.88 -6.52
N HIS A 353 -8.14 -27.85 -7.35
CA HIS A 353 -8.30 -27.83 -8.79
C HIS A 353 -8.52 -29.26 -9.29
N VAL A 354 -9.55 -29.46 -10.12
CA VAL A 354 -10.01 -30.78 -10.56
C VAL A 354 -9.96 -30.88 -12.08
N ALA A 355 -9.37 -31.95 -12.59
CA ALA A 355 -9.44 -32.29 -14.00
C ALA A 355 -9.47 -33.81 -14.23
N GLY A 356 -9.90 -34.22 -15.41
CA GLY A 356 -9.92 -35.62 -15.82
C GLY A 356 -11.05 -36.48 -15.22
N ARG A 357 -11.68 -36.05 -14.12
CA ARG A 357 -12.85 -36.65 -13.49
C ARG A 357 -13.99 -35.64 -13.32
N SER A 358 -15.19 -36.13 -13.10
CA SER A 358 -16.31 -35.25 -12.75
C SER A 358 -16.10 -34.60 -11.38
N ALA A 359 -16.35 -33.29 -11.29
CA ALA A 359 -16.28 -32.58 -10.02
C ALA A 359 -17.22 -33.16 -8.95
N ASP A 360 -18.39 -33.70 -9.36
CA ASP A 360 -19.32 -34.36 -8.44
C ASP A 360 -18.71 -35.60 -7.77
N GLU A 361 -17.94 -36.41 -8.53
CA GLU A 361 -17.27 -37.61 -8.01
C GLU A 361 -16.12 -37.19 -7.06
N VAL A 362 -15.30 -36.22 -7.46
CA VAL A 362 -14.19 -35.73 -6.63
C VAL A 362 -14.72 -35.04 -5.36
N ALA A 363 -15.80 -34.28 -5.45
CA ALA A 363 -16.45 -33.68 -4.30
C ALA A 363 -17.01 -34.71 -3.32
N ALA A 364 -17.58 -35.83 -3.83
CA ALA A 364 -18.04 -36.93 -2.99
C ALA A 364 -16.87 -37.64 -2.29
N ASP A 365 -15.75 -37.86 -2.99
CA ASP A 365 -14.54 -38.48 -2.43
C ASP A 365 -13.91 -37.54 -1.40
N ALA A 366 -13.82 -36.21 -1.68
CA ALA A 366 -13.29 -35.20 -0.76
C ALA A 366 -14.15 -35.07 0.51
N SER A 367 -15.48 -35.08 0.37
CA SER A 367 -16.41 -35.05 1.52
C SER A 367 -16.35 -36.33 2.38
N ALA A 368 -15.78 -37.43 1.87
CA ALA A 368 -15.59 -38.65 2.63
C ALA A 368 -14.27 -38.66 3.43
N VAL A 369 -13.38 -37.70 3.22
CA VAL A 369 -12.13 -37.54 3.98
C VAL A 369 -12.46 -37.03 5.38
N ASP A 370 -11.93 -37.70 6.39
CA ASP A 370 -12.15 -37.34 7.79
C ASP A 370 -11.50 -35.95 8.08
N GLY A 371 -12.29 -35.02 8.57
CA GLY A 371 -11.86 -33.64 8.83
C GLY A 371 -12.37 -32.61 7.82
N VAL A 372 -13.06 -33.02 6.73
CA VAL A 372 -13.74 -32.12 5.79
C VAL A 372 -15.16 -31.84 6.29
N ASP A 373 -15.51 -30.56 6.52
CA ASP A 373 -16.84 -30.14 7.00
C ASP A 373 -17.81 -29.88 5.84
N ALA A 374 -17.39 -29.06 4.85
CA ALA A 374 -18.23 -28.74 3.69
C ALA A 374 -17.40 -28.67 2.40
N VAL A 375 -18.08 -28.90 1.28
CA VAL A 375 -17.51 -28.81 -0.07
C VAL A 375 -18.50 -28.07 -0.97
N GLU A 376 -18.07 -26.99 -1.62
CA GLU A 376 -18.80 -26.27 -2.65
C GLU A 376 -18.08 -26.36 -4.00
N GLN A 377 -18.84 -26.43 -5.07
CA GLN A 377 -18.28 -26.53 -6.41
C GLN A 377 -18.29 -25.19 -7.13
N ALA A 378 -17.28 -24.93 -7.93
CA ALA A 378 -17.20 -23.76 -8.79
C ALA A 378 -16.58 -24.10 -10.14
N LEU A 379 -16.86 -23.29 -11.14
CA LEU A 379 -16.16 -23.30 -12.42
C LEU A 379 -15.30 -22.04 -12.52
N MET A 380 -14.04 -22.23 -12.78
CA MET A 380 -13.07 -21.16 -12.96
C MET A 380 -12.56 -21.18 -14.41
N ALA A 381 -12.68 -20.07 -15.13
CA ALA A 381 -12.25 -19.98 -16.51
C ALA A 381 -11.63 -18.59 -16.83
N PRO A 382 -10.51 -18.54 -17.56
CA PRO A 382 -9.98 -17.29 -18.08
C PRO A 382 -10.91 -16.77 -19.18
N VAL A 383 -11.30 -15.48 -19.06
CA VAL A 383 -12.21 -14.82 -19.98
C VAL A 383 -11.70 -13.45 -20.39
N ALA A 384 -12.04 -13.02 -21.60
CA ALA A 384 -11.94 -11.65 -22.03
C ALA A 384 -13.33 -11.03 -22.05
N ILE A 385 -13.54 -9.95 -21.34
CA ILE A 385 -14.80 -9.20 -21.26
C ILE A 385 -14.68 -7.96 -22.14
N VAL A 386 -15.56 -7.80 -23.09
CA VAL A 386 -15.55 -6.69 -24.03
C VAL A 386 -16.77 -5.81 -23.76
N GLY A 387 -16.50 -4.54 -23.44
CA GLY A 387 -17.50 -3.49 -23.27
C GLY A 387 -17.39 -2.43 -24.36
N PRO A 388 -18.21 -1.36 -24.27
CA PRO A 388 -18.22 -0.25 -25.25
C PRO A 388 -16.92 0.53 -25.34
N GLU A 389 -16.17 0.68 -24.24
CA GLU A 389 -14.97 1.53 -24.17
C GLU A 389 -13.66 0.72 -24.17
N GLY A 390 -13.72 -0.61 -23.96
CA GLY A 390 -12.52 -1.44 -23.92
C GLY A 390 -12.80 -2.93 -23.75
N SER A 391 -11.71 -3.66 -23.58
CA SER A 391 -11.73 -5.09 -23.22
C SER A 391 -10.79 -5.33 -22.04
N TYR A 392 -11.17 -6.30 -21.20
CA TYR A 392 -10.38 -6.67 -20.03
C TYR A 392 -10.35 -8.18 -19.88
N SER A 393 -9.13 -8.74 -19.75
CA SER A 393 -8.94 -10.18 -19.52
C SER A 393 -8.90 -10.44 -18.02
N THR A 394 -9.78 -11.33 -17.56
CA THR A 394 -9.91 -11.70 -16.14
C THR A 394 -10.28 -13.17 -15.99
N THR A 395 -10.49 -13.59 -14.75
CA THR A 395 -11.03 -14.92 -14.42
C THR A 395 -12.52 -14.78 -14.11
N LEU A 396 -13.33 -15.59 -14.78
CA LEU A 396 -14.75 -15.78 -14.46
C LEU A 396 -14.88 -16.95 -13.50
N THR A 397 -15.47 -16.71 -12.35
CA THR A 397 -15.81 -17.76 -11.39
C THR A 397 -17.33 -17.94 -11.34
N ALA A 398 -17.79 -19.12 -11.74
CA ALA A 398 -19.18 -19.48 -11.62
C ALA A 398 -19.40 -20.27 -10.31
N LEU A 399 -20.21 -19.70 -9.42
CA LEU A 399 -20.49 -20.20 -8.08
C LEU A 399 -21.83 -20.95 -8.02
N GLU A 400 -22.00 -21.82 -7.06
CA GLU A 400 -23.32 -22.38 -6.74
C GLU A 400 -24.30 -21.27 -6.35
N SER A 401 -25.60 -21.46 -6.63
CA SER A 401 -26.60 -20.38 -6.40
C SER A 401 -26.76 -20.02 -4.92
N ASP A 402 -26.45 -20.94 -4.03
CA ASP A 402 -26.49 -20.84 -2.57
C ASP A 402 -25.08 -20.87 -1.93
N ALA A 403 -24.05 -20.52 -2.71
CA ALA A 403 -22.67 -20.50 -2.24
C ALA A 403 -22.50 -19.64 -0.98
N GLU A 404 -21.85 -20.20 0.03
CA GLU A 404 -21.53 -19.53 1.31
C GLU A 404 -20.02 -19.39 1.52
N LEU A 405 -19.22 -20.24 0.86
CA LEU A 405 -17.75 -20.28 1.03
C LEU A 405 -17.03 -19.16 0.27
N HIS A 406 -17.63 -18.61 -0.77
CA HIS A 406 -17.14 -17.39 -1.41
C HIS A 406 -18.26 -16.34 -1.51
N ARG A 407 -18.12 -15.25 -0.78
CA ARG A 407 -19.15 -14.21 -0.68
C ARG A 407 -18.87 -13.04 -1.60
N LEU A 408 -19.87 -12.66 -2.39
CA LEU A 408 -19.83 -11.46 -3.22
C LEU A 408 -20.19 -10.24 -2.36
N ILE A 409 -19.30 -9.24 -2.29
CA ILE A 409 -19.53 -8.02 -1.49
C ILE A 409 -19.62 -6.83 -2.44
N ASP A 410 -20.72 -6.08 -2.35
CA ASP A 410 -20.94 -4.88 -3.14
C ASP A 410 -20.00 -3.72 -2.70
N PRO A 411 -19.84 -2.67 -3.52
CA PRO A 411 -19.05 -1.49 -3.13
C PRO A 411 -19.55 -0.77 -1.86
N GLY A 412 -20.78 -1.03 -1.43
CA GLY A 412 -21.38 -0.52 -0.20
C GLY A 412 -21.07 -1.37 1.03
N GLY A 413 -20.47 -2.55 0.85
CA GLY A 413 -20.13 -3.49 1.93
C GLY A 413 -21.25 -4.48 2.28
N SER A 414 -22.28 -4.60 1.44
CA SER A 414 -23.36 -5.57 1.63
C SER A 414 -23.09 -6.84 0.82
N VAL A 415 -23.49 -7.99 1.36
CA VAL A 415 -23.40 -9.26 0.63
C VAL A 415 -24.41 -9.27 -0.51
N LEU A 416 -23.94 -9.51 -1.72
CA LEU A 416 -24.75 -9.74 -2.91
C LEU A 416 -25.05 -11.23 -3.05
N PRO A 417 -26.28 -11.60 -3.42
CA PRO A 417 -26.54 -12.99 -3.81
C PRO A 417 -25.85 -13.30 -5.16
N VAL A 418 -25.51 -14.57 -5.37
CA VAL A 418 -25.03 -15.03 -6.68
C VAL A 418 -26.12 -14.75 -7.72
N PRO A 419 -25.79 -14.11 -8.88
CA PRO A 419 -26.79 -13.72 -9.86
C PRO A 419 -27.40 -14.97 -10.53
N THR A 420 -28.72 -15.00 -10.71
CA THR A 420 -29.40 -16.09 -11.42
C THR A 420 -29.17 -16.02 -12.93
N GLU A 421 -28.94 -14.83 -13.47
CA GLU A 421 -28.65 -14.55 -14.88
C GLU A 421 -27.60 -13.45 -14.97
N GLY A 422 -26.74 -13.50 -16.00
CA GLY A 422 -25.75 -12.47 -16.27
C GLY A 422 -24.48 -12.61 -15.43
N VAL A 423 -23.74 -11.50 -15.34
CA VAL A 423 -22.42 -11.45 -14.71
C VAL A 423 -22.33 -10.32 -13.70
N VAL A 424 -21.69 -10.58 -12.57
CA VAL A 424 -21.26 -9.55 -11.60
C VAL A 424 -19.79 -9.26 -11.87
N LEU A 425 -19.44 -8.00 -12.05
CA LEU A 425 -18.10 -7.56 -12.43
C LEU A 425 -17.38 -6.89 -11.26
N GLY A 426 -16.06 -6.96 -11.24
CA GLY A 426 -15.26 -6.13 -10.34
C GLY A 426 -15.51 -4.64 -10.62
N LYS A 427 -15.56 -3.83 -9.57
CA LYS A 427 -15.94 -2.39 -9.67
C LYS A 427 -15.04 -1.57 -10.60
N ALA A 428 -13.77 -1.95 -10.74
CA ALA A 428 -12.84 -1.29 -11.66
C ALA A 428 -13.33 -1.37 -13.12
N LEU A 429 -13.97 -2.47 -13.49
CA LEU A 429 -14.44 -2.71 -14.86
C LEU A 429 -15.64 -1.81 -15.27
N GLU A 430 -16.31 -1.14 -14.33
CA GLU A 430 -17.38 -0.20 -14.65
C GLU A 430 -16.84 0.96 -15.49
N ASP A 431 -15.71 1.54 -15.09
CA ASP A 431 -15.07 2.65 -15.80
C ASP A 431 -14.25 2.16 -17.00
N ASP A 432 -13.53 1.03 -16.89
CA ASP A 432 -12.63 0.51 -17.94
C ASP A 432 -13.41 0.00 -19.18
N LEU A 433 -14.57 -0.60 -18.95
CA LEU A 433 -15.44 -1.12 -20.02
C LEU A 433 -16.54 -0.13 -20.41
N GLY A 434 -16.76 0.93 -19.62
CA GLY A 434 -17.83 1.91 -19.85
C GLY A 434 -19.23 1.32 -19.69
N VAL A 435 -19.45 0.44 -18.69
CA VAL A 435 -20.69 -0.29 -18.47
C VAL A 435 -21.30 0.01 -17.10
N SER A 436 -22.62 -0.10 -17.01
CA SER A 436 -23.40 0.04 -15.77
C SER A 436 -24.31 -1.15 -15.56
N VAL A 437 -24.89 -1.28 -14.37
CA VAL A 437 -25.83 -2.38 -14.08
C VAL A 437 -26.99 -2.36 -15.07
N GLY A 438 -27.21 -3.49 -15.72
CA GLY A 438 -28.24 -3.68 -16.75
C GLY A 438 -27.74 -3.51 -18.19
N ASP A 439 -26.52 -3.02 -18.41
CA ASP A 439 -25.89 -3.01 -19.73
C ASP A 439 -25.43 -4.42 -20.11
N ALA A 440 -25.16 -4.64 -21.39
CA ALA A 440 -24.69 -5.92 -21.92
C ALA A 440 -23.20 -5.88 -22.23
N VAL A 441 -22.53 -6.96 -21.96
CA VAL A 441 -21.11 -7.20 -22.32
C VAL A 441 -20.98 -8.47 -23.14
N THR A 442 -19.87 -8.57 -23.87
CA THR A 442 -19.49 -9.80 -24.56
C THR A 442 -18.40 -10.51 -23.74
N ILE A 443 -18.60 -11.80 -23.45
CA ILE A 443 -17.64 -12.62 -22.72
C ILE A 443 -17.07 -13.67 -23.66
N SER A 444 -15.76 -13.65 -23.85
CA SER A 444 -15.04 -14.65 -24.64
C SER A 444 -14.26 -15.57 -23.71
N VAL A 445 -14.56 -16.87 -23.75
CA VAL A 445 -13.86 -17.89 -22.96
C VAL A 445 -12.78 -18.51 -23.86
N ALA A 446 -11.54 -18.33 -23.50
CA ALA A 446 -10.29 -18.85 -24.09
C ALA A 446 -10.43 -19.77 -25.35
N GLY A 447 -10.78 -19.19 -26.50
CA GLY A 447 -10.86 -19.93 -27.78
C GLY A 447 -11.97 -21.00 -27.89
N LEU A 448 -12.83 -21.10 -26.87
CA LEU A 448 -13.88 -22.09 -26.78
C LEU A 448 -15.26 -21.52 -27.15
N LEU A 449 -15.60 -20.36 -26.64
CA LEU A 449 -16.95 -19.81 -26.63
C LEU A 449 -16.92 -18.31 -26.55
N THR A 450 -17.82 -17.65 -27.28
CA THR A 450 -18.14 -16.24 -27.12
C THR A 450 -19.63 -16.08 -26.81
N LEU A 451 -19.95 -15.48 -25.68
CA LEU A 451 -21.30 -15.14 -25.24
C LEU A 451 -21.54 -13.68 -25.51
N GLU A 452 -22.48 -13.37 -26.37
CA GLU A 452 -22.91 -12.00 -26.70
C GLU A 452 -24.10 -11.59 -25.81
N ASP A 453 -24.24 -10.29 -25.57
CA ASP A 453 -25.36 -9.69 -24.84
C ASP A 453 -25.56 -10.21 -23.40
N VAL A 454 -24.47 -10.54 -22.69
CA VAL A 454 -24.53 -10.97 -21.28
C VAL A 454 -24.83 -9.75 -20.38
N PRO A 455 -25.94 -9.75 -19.61
CA PRO A 455 -26.29 -8.60 -18.79
C PRO A 455 -25.37 -8.46 -17.57
N VAL A 456 -24.99 -7.22 -17.25
CA VAL A 456 -24.26 -6.90 -16.01
C VAL A 456 -25.25 -6.85 -14.86
N ALA A 457 -25.21 -7.84 -13.99
CA ALA A 457 -26.12 -7.99 -12.84
C ALA A 457 -25.74 -7.10 -11.66
N GLY A 458 -24.46 -6.75 -11.52
CA GLY A 458 -23.97 -5.93 -10.43
C GLY A 458 -22.46 -5.72 -10.45
N PHE A 459 -21.96 -5.05 -9.42
CA PHE A 459 -20.52 -4.87 -9.20
C PHE A 459 -20.13 -5.35 -7.82
N VAL A 460 -18.97 -6.00 -7.72
CA VAL A 460 -18.31 -6.37 -6.46
C VAL A 460 -17.06 -5.53 -6.26
N LYS A 461 -16.67 -5.36 -5.03
CA LYS A 461 -15.42 -4.71 -4.69
C LYS A 461 -14.55 -5.64 -3.86
N GLU A 462 -13.64 -6.32 -4.55
CA GLU A 462 -12.62 -7.12 -3.90
C GLU A 462 -11.34 -6.32 -3.68
N PRO A 463 -10.66 -6.54 -2.56
CA PRO A 463 -9.42 -5.85 -2.23
C PRO A 463 -8.25 -6.24 -3.15
N LEU A 464 -8.19 -7.51 -3.55
CA LEU A 464 -7.12 -8.10 -4.36
C LEU A 464 -7.71 -8.67 -5.65
N GLY A 465 -7.24 -8.17 -6.79
CA GLY A 465 -7.68 -8.60 -8.11
C GLY A 465 -9.01 -7.98 -8.55
N THR A 466 -9.32 -8.16 -9.82
CA THR A 466 -10.58 -7.76 -10.45
C THR A 466 -11.14 -8.95 -11.19
N TYR A 467 -12.17 -9.55 -10.63
CA TYR A 467 -12.77 -10.80 -11.10
C TYR A 467 -14.16 -10.57 -11.68
N ALA A 468 -14.68 -11.62 -12.34
CA ALA A 468 -16.05 -11.69 -12.78
C ALA A 468 -16.74 -12.91 -12.16
N TYR A 469 -18.02 -12.79 -11.82
CA TYR A 469 -18.78 -13.83 -11.14
C TYR A 469 -20.11 -14.08 -11.84
N THR A 470 -20.49 -15.35 -11.90
CA THR A 470 -21.81 -15.76 -12.38
C THR A 470 -22.30 -16.95 -11.57
N SER A 471 -23.51 -17.45 -11.83
CA SER A 471 -23.93 -18.72 -11.24
C SER A 471 -23.52 -19.92 -12.09
N LEU A 472 -23.19 -21.00 -11.42
CA LEU A 472 -22.85 -22.27 -12.09
C LEU A 472 -23.98 -22.77 -12.99
N PRO A 473 -25.28 -22.74 -12.60
CA PRO A 473 -26.37 -23.06 -13.49
C PRO A 473 -26.42 -22.24 -14.77
N TYR A 474 -26.22 -20.89 -14.65
CA TYR A 474 -26.21 -20.00 -15.82
C TYR A 474 -25.02 -20.27 -16.74
N ALA A 475 -23.82 -20.53 -16.18
CA ALA A 475 -22.64 -20.90 -16.96
C ALA A 475 -22.87 -22.22 -17.72
N VAL A 476 -23.44 -23.23 -17.06
CA VAL A 476 -23.79 -24.54 -17.69
C VAL A 476 -24.79 -24.35 -18.82
N GLU A 477 -25.86 -23.57 -18.60
CA GLU A 477 -26.89 -23.29 -19.62
C GLU A 477 -26.27 -22.56 -20.82
N SER A 478 -25.43 -21.56 -20.59
CA SER A 478 -24.74 -20.80 -21.64
C SER A 478 -23.82 -21.68 -22.49
N VAL A 479 -23.07 -22.59 -21.87
CA VAL A 479 -22.23 -23.56 -22.56
C VAL A 479 -23.09 -24.55 -23.37
N GLN A 480 -24.19 -25.04 -22.80
CA GLN A 480 -25.10 -25.96 -23.49
C GLN A 480 -25.79 -25.29 -24.70
N GLU A 481 -26.19 -24.04 -24.58
CA GLU A 481 -26.79 -23.28 -25.66
C GLU A 481 -25.81 -23.07 -26.82
N ALA A 482 -24.56 -22.79 -26.51
CA ALA A 482 -23.51 -22.53 -27.52
C ALA A 482 -23.06 -23.80 -28.25
N PHE A 483 -22.87 -24.89 -27.53
CA PHE A 483 -22.37 -26.16 -28.10
C PHE A 483 -23.50 -27.10 -28.54
N GLY A 484 -24.74 -26.83 -28.15
CA GLY A 484 -25.90 -27.62 -28.51
C GLY A 484 -25.73 -29.12 -28.21
N PRO A 485 -26.08 -30.04 -29.18
CA PRO A 485 -25.99 -31.48 -28.95
C PRO A 485 -24.57 -32.04 -28.75
N LEU A 486 -23.53 -31.20 -28.90
CA LEU A 486 -22.14 -31.57 -28.63
C LEU A 486 -21.80 -31.43 -27.15
N ALA A 487 -22.54 -30.63 -26.39
CA ALA A 487 -22.46 -30.61 -24.94
C ALA A 487 -23.04 -31.95 -24.41
N GLN A 488 -22.25 -32.73 -23.68
CA GLN A 488 -22.76 -33.96 -23.06
C GLN A 488 -23.78 -33.56 -21.99
N GLU A 489 -25.07 -33.96 -22.18
CA GLU A 489 -26.10 -33.72 -21.16
C GLU A 489 -25.67 -34.34 -19.82
N GLY A 490 -25.58 -33.52 -18.78
CA GLY A 490 -25.34 -33.98 -17.41
C GLY A 490 -23.87 -33.96 -16.95
N GLN A 491 -22.92 -33.46 -17.74
CA GLN A 491 -21.58 -33.20 -17.24
C GLN A 491 -21.55 -31.84 -16.49
N ASN A 492 -21.14 -31.89 -15.25
CA ASN A 492 -20.85 -30.72 -14.45
C ASN A 492 -19.48 -30.16 -14.89
N PRO A 493 -19.41 -28.94 -15.45
CA PRO A 493 -18.16 -28.36 -15.92
C PRO A 493 -17.30 -27.76 -14.79
N ALA A 494 -17.71 -27.89 -13.53
CA ALA A 494 -16.94 -27.41 -12.39
C ALA A 494 -15.53 -28.02 -12.40
N ASN A 495 -14.55 -27.19 -12.12
CA ASN A 495 -13.13 -27.57 -12.09
C ASN A 495 -12.44 -27.08 -10.81
N LEU A 496 -13.20 -26.53 -9.89
CA LEU A 496 -12.74 -26.03 -8.60
C LEU A 496 -13.67 -26.52 -7.50
N LEU A 497 -13.10 -27.04 -6.42
CA LEU A 497 -13.82 -27.32 -5.18
C LEU A 497 -13.28 -26.40 -4.09
N MET A 498 -14.15 -25.75 -3.36
CA MET A 498 -13.84 -24.99 -2.16
C MET A 498 -14.24 -25.82 -0.94
N LEU A 499 -13.35 -25.93 0.04
CA LEU A 499 -13.55 -26.80 1.19
C LEU A 499 -13.41 -26.03 2.51
N THR A 500 -14.19 -26.44 3.51
CA THR A 500 -13.95 -26.10 4.91
C THR A 500 -13.60 -27.35 5.70
N PHE A 501 -12.82 -27.15 6.77
CA PHE A 501 -12.39 -28.22 7.64
C PHE A 501 -13.07 -28.14 9.00
N ASP A 502 -13.12 -29.27 9.71
CA ASP A 502 -13.60 -29.33 11.08
C ASP A 502 -12.75 -28.44 12.00
N GLU A 503 -13.36 -27.90 13.08
CA GLU A 503 -12.71 -26.98 14.00
C GLU A 503 -11.42 -27.59 14.59
N GLY A 504 -10.27 -26.95 14.28
CA GLY A 504 -8.95 -27.35 14.77
C GLY A 504 -8.18 -28.30 13.87
N VAL A 505 -8.67 -28.60 12.67
CA VAL A 505 -7.92 -29.30 11.63
C VAL A 505 -7.02 -28.31 10.89
N ASP A 506 -5.75 -28.68 10.69
CA ASP A 506 -4.77 -27.87 9.93
C ASP A 506 -4.82 -28.20 8.45
N GLY A 507 -4.88 -27.20 7.57
CA GLY A 507 -4.91 -27.38 6.12
C GLY A 507 -3.70 -28.17 5.59
N GLY A 508 -2.53 -27.97 6.21
CA GLY A 508 -1.32 -28.72 5.88
C GLY A 508 -1.44 -30.23 6.10
N ASP A 509 -2.20 -30.67 7.13
CA ASP A 509 -2.46 -32.08 7.40
C ASP A 509 -3.43 -32.70 6.38
N MET A 510 -4.31 -31.86 5.81
CA MET A 510 -5.32 -32.28 4.82
C MET A 510 -4.76 -32.38 3.40
N ARG A 511 -3.59 -31.79 3.13
CA ARG A 511 -2.95 -31.79 1.81
C ARG A 511 -2.76 -33.22 1.26
N ALA A 512 -2.10 -34.09 2.04
CA ALA A 512 -1.79 -35.42 1.55
C ALA A 512 -3.05 -36.26 1.22
N PRO A 513 -4.05 -36.40 2.13
CA PRO A 513 -5.22 -37.21 1.83
C PRO A 513 -6.09 -36.63 0.71
N LEU A 514 -6.14 -35.31 0.53
CA LEU A 514 -6.94 -34.68 -0.53
C LEU A 514 -6.22 -34.70 -1.88
N SER A 515 -4.89 -34.56 -1.91
CA SER A 515 -4.11 -34.63 -3.15
C SER A 515 -3.98 -36.07 -3.71
N GLU A 516 -4.20 -37.12 -2.90
CA GLU A 516 -4.20 -38.50 -3.35
C GLU A 516 -5.52 -38.90 -4.08
N ILE A 517 -6.56 -38.04 -4.02
CA ILE A 517 -7.83 -38.30 -4.72
C ILE A 517 -7.59 -38.17 -6.22
N GLU A 518 -7.97 -39.24 -6.97
CA GLU A 518 -7.86 -39.25 -8.43
C GLU A 518 -8.70 -38.11 -9.03
N GLY A 519 -8.09 -37.28 -9.87
CA GLY A 519 -8.70 -36.09 -10.48
C GLY A 519 -8.40 -34.79 -9.79
N VAL A 520 -7.71 -34.77 -8.64
CA VAL A 520 -7.18 -33.58 -8.03
C VAL A 520 -5.83 -33.25 -8.66
N GLU A 521 -5.70 -32.06 -9.25
CA GLU A 521 -4.47 -31.58 -9.88
C GLU A 521 -3.66 -30.69 -8.95
N ALA A 522 -4.34 -29.85 -8.15
CA ALA A 522 -3.67 -28.98 -7.18
C ALA A 522 -4.51 -28.84 -5.91
N PHE A 523 -3.81 -28.71 -4.80
CA PHE A 523 -4.35 -28.36 -3.48
C PHE A 523 -3.77 -27.02 -3.05
N VAL A 524 -4.61 -26.02 -2.89
CA VAL A 524 -4.24 -24.66 -2.47
C VAL A 524 -4.78 -24.44 -1.06
N ASP A 525 -3.88 -24.26 -0.11
CA ASP A 525 -4.18 -23.97 1.28
C ASP A 525 -4.36 -22.46 1.46
N SER A 526 -5.53 -22.04 1.94
CA SER A 526 -5.85 -20.62 2.15
C SER A 526 -5.00 -19.98 3.26
N ASP A 527 -4.69 -20.73 4.32
CA ASP A 527 -3.84 -20.25 5.41
C ASP A 527 -2.40 -20.07 4.93
N ALA A 528 -1.87 -21.00 4.14
CA ALA A 528 -0.55 -20.88 3.54
C ALA A 528 -0.46 -19.69 2.58
N LEU A 529 -1.51 -19.43 1.79
CA LEU A 529 -1.61 -18.25 0.94
C LEU A 529 -1.65 -16.97 1.77
N TYR A 530 -2.44 -16.94 2.83
CA TYR A 530 -2.50 -15.82 3.76
C TYR A 530 -1.15 -15.54 4.43
N GLU A 531 -0.43 -16.58 4.85
CA GLU A 531 0.93 -16.46 5.40
C GLU A 531 1.93 -15.90 4.37
N LEU A 532 1.86 -16.34 3.11
CA LEU A 532 2.66 -15.79 2.01
C LEU A 532 2.41 -14.29 1.83
N VAL A 533 1.14 -13.88 1.81
CA VAL A 533 0.75 -12.47 1.71
C VAL A 533 1.21 -11.69 2.94
N GLN A 534 1.10 -12.24 4.14
CA GLN A 534 1.64 -11.61 5.35
C GLN A 534 3.15 -11.48 5.34
N GLN A 535 3.87 -12.47 4.82
CA GLN A 535 5.32 -12.41 4.68
C GLN A 535 5.74 -11.30 3.70
N PHE A 536 5.05 -11.18 2.57
CA PHE A 536 5.22 -10.07 1.63
C PHE A 536 4.95 -8.72 2.32
N MET A 537 3.86 -8.63 3.07
CA MET A 537 3.53 -7.45 3.86
C MET A 537 4.56 -7.14 4.95
N GLY A 538 5.30 -8.14 5.45
CA GLY A 538 6.36 -7.94 6.42
C GLY A 538 7.43 -6.95 5.96
N LEU A 539 7.80 -7.00 4.67
CA LEU A 539 8.73 -6.03 4.06
C LEU A 539 8.14 -4.62 4.04
N PHE A 540 6.87 -4.52 3.68
CA PHE A 540 6.12 -3.27 3.67
C PHE A 540 5.98 -2.67 5.08
N TYR A 541 5.69 -3.50 6.08
CA TYR A 541 5.66 -3.10 7.48
C TYR A 541 7.02 -2.59 7.98
N ALA A 542 8.13 -3.11 7.48
CA ALA A 542 9.46 -2.61 7.81
C ALA A 542 9.65 -1.16 7.32
N VAL A 543 9.23 -0.84 6.09
CA VAL A 543 9.27 0.54 5.54
C VAL A 543 8.38 1.48 6.34
N VAL A 544 7.13 1.08 6.59
CA VAL A 544 6.18 1.85 7.40
C VAL A 544 6.70 2.03 8.83
N GLY A 545 7.33 1.00 9.41
CA GLY A 545 7.98 1.06 10.72
C GLY A 545 9.09 2.12 10.78
N VAL A 546 9.95 2.18 9.77
CA VAL A 546 10.96 3.24 9.64
C VAL A 546 10.29 4.62 9.56
N MET A 547 9.23 4.75 8.78
CA MET A 547 8.47 5.99 8.65
C MET A 547 7.82 6.42 9.99
N ILE A 548 7.26 5.49 10.76
CA ILE A 548 6.70 5.74 12.10
C ILE A 548 7.80 6.25 13.05
N VAL A 549 8.97 5.62 13.05
CA VAL A 549 10.10 6.04 13.87
C VAL A 549 10.57 7.45 13.50
N LEU A 550 10.78 7.72 12.21
CA LEU A 550 11.17 9.04 11.72
C LEU A 550 10.09 10.10 12.04
N GLY A 551 8.82 9.75 11.83
CA GLY A 551 7.67 10.59 12.17
C GLY A 551 7.60 10.88 13.66
N GLY A 552 7.81 9.88 14.50
CA GLY A 552 7.86 10.02 15.96
C GLY A 552 8.98 10.95 16.43
N VAL A 553 10.19 10.79 15.88
CA VAL A 553 11.33 11.66 16.16
C VAL A 553 11.05 13.11 15.74
N LEU A 554 10.47 13.29 14.55
CA LEU A 554 10.09 14.62 14.06
C LEU A 554 8.98 15.23 14.91
N ALA A 555 7.96 14.46 15.27
CA ALA A 555 6.87 14.88 16.15
C ALA A 555 7.40 15.32 17.51
N PHE A 556 8.28 14.51 18.14
CA PHE A 556 8.94 14.86 19.38
C PHE A 556 9.73 16.17 19.25
N THR A 557 10.54 16.29 18.20
CA THR A 557 11.37 17.48 17.96
C THR A 557 10.52 18.74 17.77
N LEU A 558 9.42 18.64 17.00
CA LEU A 558 8.48 19.74 16.78
C LEU A 558 7.83 20.20 18.09
N ILE A 559 7.29 19.26 18.86
CA ILE A 559 6.63 19.55 20.13
C ILE A 559 7.64 20.11 21.12
N TYR A 560 8.82 19.49 21.26
CA TYR A 560 9.90 19.95 22.13
C TYR A 560 10.34 21.37 21.79
N ASN A 561 10.61 21.66 20.51
CA ASN A 561 11.03 22.98 20.07
C ASN A 561 9.98 24.06 20.36
N THR A 562 8.71 23.78 20.07
CA THR A 562 7.61 24.73 20.29
C THR A 562 7.34 24.95 21.78
N MET A 563 7.38 23.89 22.60
CA MET A 563 7.18 23.99 24.05
C MET A 563 8.38 24.67 24.75
N SER A 564 9.60 24.28 24.39
CA SER A 564 10.83 24.94 24.89
C SER A 564 10.87 26.43 24.54
N ALA A 565 10.44 26.80 23.32
CA ALA A 565 10.31 28.19 22.92
C ALA A 565 9.29 28.94 23.82
N ASN A 566 8.12 28.31 24.05
CA ASN A 566 7.09 28.89 24.91
C ASN A 566 7.60 29.20 26.35
N ILE A 567 8.37 28.26 26.93
CA ILE A 567 8.94 28.44 28.27
C ILE A 567 10.03 29.52 28.28
N SER A 568 10.98 29.46 27.32
CA SER A 568 12.14 30.36 27.32
C SER A 568 11.78 31.83 27.07
N GLU A 569 10.78 32.11 26.23
CA GLU A 569 10.30 33.46 25.98
C GLU A 569 9.57 34.10 27.18
N ARG A 570 9.10 33.25 28.12
CA ARG A 570 8.38 33.69 29.32
C ARG A 570 9.24 33.70 30.58
N GLN A 571 10.55 33.49 30.47
CA GLN A 571 11.45 33.47 31.64
C GLN A 571 11.34 34.73 32.53
N GLY A 572 11.20 35.90 31.91
CA GLY A 572 10.99 37.17 32.64
C GLY A 572 9.66 37.20 33.41
N GLU A 573 8.55 36.79 32.78
CA GLU A 573 7.23 36.69 33.42
C GLU A 573 7.25 35.69 34.57
N LEU A 574 7.86 34.51 34.33
CA LEU A 574 7.98 33.47 35.35
C LEU A 574 8.87 33.88 36.52
N ALA A 575 9.93 34.66 36.27
CA ALA A 575 10.76 35.24 37.30
C ALA A 575 9.99 36.24 38.18
N VAL A 576 9.18 37.12 37.57
CA VAL A 576 8.31 38.04 38.31
C VAL A 576 7.29 37.30 39.18
N LEU A 577 6.64 36.25 38.64
CA LEU A 577 5.72 35.44 39.43
C LEU A 577 6.42 34.79 40.66
N ARG A 578 7.70 34.46 40.50
CA ARG A 578 8.50 33.89 41.57
C ARG A 578 8.88 34.94 42.64
N THR A 579 9.17 36.17 42.26
CA THR A 579 9.37 37.26 43.21
C THR A 579 8.10 37.64 43.98
N LEU A 580 6.93 37.38 43.39
CA LEU A 580 5.62 37.50 44.04
C LEU A 580 5.29 36.34 44.99
N GLY A 581 6.20 35.39 45.20
CA GLY A 581 6.06 34.30 46.17
C GLY A 581 5.42 33.02 45.66
N LEU A 582 5.15 32.87 44.34
CA LEU A 582 4.60 31.61 43.81
C LEU A 582 5.65 30.51 43.85
N SER A 583 5.22 29.31 44.29
CA SER A 583 6.08 28.12 44.34
C SER A 583 6.48 27.63 42.94
N ARG A 584 7.63 26.94 42.82
CA ARG A 584 8.06 26.32 41.57
C ARG A 584 7.01 25.33 41.04
N ARG A 585 6.35 24.56 41.93
CA ARG A 585 5.29 23.63 41.57
C ARG A 585 4.06 24.31 40.97
N THR A 586 3.68 25.47 41.53
CA THR A 586 2.55 26.25 41.01
C THR A 586 2.85 26.80 39.62
N ILE A 587 4.04 27.36 39.43
CA ILE A 587 4.48 27.90 38.13
C ILE A 587 4.59 26.78 37.10
N GLY A 588 5.20 25.65 37.48
CA GLY A 588 5.28 24.46 36.61
C GLY A 588 3.89 23.97 36.18
N SER A 589 2.95 23.85 37.12
CA SER A 589 1.58 23.42 36.79
C SER A 589 0.86 24.38 35.82
N MET A 590 1.08 25.68 35.92
CA MET A 590 0.51 26.66 34.98
C MET A 590 1.05 26.49 33.56
N VAL A 591 2.35 26.24 33.43
CA VAL A 591 2.99 25.98 32.12
C VAL A 591 2.49 24.65 31.54
N THR A 592 2.43 23.61 32.38
CA THR A 592 1.90 22.31 31.97
C THR A 592 0.45 22.38 31.48
N ILE A 593 -0.43 23.08 32.22
CA ILE A 593 -1.82 23.28 31.81
C ILE A 593 -1.89 24.03 30.48
N GLN A 594 -1.09 25.07 30.30
CA GLN A 594 -1.08 25.83 29.05
C GLN A 594 -0.64 24.98 27.88
N ASN A 595 0.44 24.22 28.04
CA ASN A 595 0.94 23.31 26.99
C ASN A 595 -0.04 22.18 26.69
N LEU A 596 -0.69 21.64 27.70
CA LEU A 596 -1.74 20.63 27.53
C LEU A 596 -2.92 21.16 26.70
N ILE A 597 -3.37 22.39 26.99
CA ILE A 597 -4.44 23.04 26.21
C ILE A 597 -4.01 23.22 24.75
N LEU A 598 -2.76 23.66 24.50
CA LEU A 598 -2.22 23.81 23.14
C LEU A 598 -2.13 22.47 22.42
N THR A 599 -1.72 21.42 23.13
CA THR A 599 -1.66 20.06 22.59
C THR A 599 -3.05 19.56 22.21
N VAL A 600 -4.04 19.73 23.07
CA VAL A 600 -5.44 19.30 22.78
C VAL A 600 -6.03 20.10 21.62
N ILE A 601 -5.78 21.42 21.55
CA ILE A 601 -6.26 22.25 20.43
C ILE A 601 -5.59 21.84 19.12
N GLY A 602 -4.31 21.45 19.13
CA GLY A 602 -3.59 21.01 17.93
C GLY A 602 -3.92 19.57 17.52
N LEU A 603 -4.29 18.75 18.50
CA LEU A 603 -4.64 17.34 18.29
C LEU A 603 -5.84 17.19 17.35
N VAL A 604 -6.93 17.91 17.59
CA VAL A 604 -8.18 17.77 16.82
C VAL A 604 -7.95 18.02 15.31
N PRO A 605 -7.41 19.20 14.88
CA PRO A 605 -7.13 19.41 13.47
C PRO A 605 -6.02 18.47 12.94
N GLY A 606 -5.14 17.98 13.83
CA GLY A 606 -4.11 17.00 13.49
C GLY A 606 -4.71 15.62 13.14
N LEU A 607 -5.67 15.14 13.93
CA LEU A 607 -6.39 13.89 13.65
C LEU A 607 -7.18 13.99 12.33
N ILE A 608 -7.90 15.09 12.13
CA ILE A 608 -8.67 15.32 10.89
C ILE A 608 -7.72 15.41 9.69
N GLY A 609 -6.64 16.17 9.80
CA GLY A 609 -5.66 16.32 8.73
C GLY A 609 -4.93 15.02 8.42
N GLY A 610 -4.59 14.20 9.44
CA GLY A 610 -3.99 12.89 9.25
C GLY A 610 -4.92 11.92 8.54
N TRP A 611 -6.21 11.93 8.90
CA TRP A 611 -7.24 11.18 8.20
C TRP A 611 -7.37 11.60 6.73
N LEU A 612 -7.40 12.92 6.45
CA LEU A 612 -7.46 13.43 5.09
C LEU A 612 -6.24 13.03 4.24
N ILE A 613 -5.04 13.08 4.81
CA ILE A 613 -3.80 12.66 4.13
C ILE A 613 -3.87 11.17 3.80
N ALA A 614 -4.24 10.34 4.79
CA ALA A 614 -4.39 8.91 4.58
C ALA A 614 -5.45 8.61 3.51
N TRP A 615 -6.56 9.36 3.48
CA TRP A 615 -7.62 9.22 2.48
C TRP A 615 -7.12 9.54 1.06
N VAL A 616 -6.43 10.66 0.90
CA VAL A 616 -5.84 11.02 -0.40
C VAL A 616 -4.87 9.93 -0.86
N PHE A 617 -4.05 9.43 0.06
CA PHE A 617 -3.08 8.39 -0.24
C PHE A 617 -3.73 7.08 -0.71
N MET A 618 -4.79 6.62 -0.02
CA MET A 618 -5.51 5.41 -0.42
C MET A 618 -6.11 5.53 -1.83
N ILE A 619 -6.71 6.68 -2.15
CA ILE A 619 -7.27 6.92 -3.49
C ILE A 619 -6.17 6.88 -4.57
N THR A 620 -5.00 7.49 -4.28
CA THR A 620 -3.91 7.55 -5.25
C THR A 620 -3.28 6.17 -5.49
N MET A 621 -3.25 5.31 -4.46
CA MET A 621 -2.70 3.95 -4.55
C MET A 621 -3.68 2.89 -5.06
N SER A 622 -4.96 3.21 -5.20
CA SER A 622 -5.92 2.26 -5.77
C SER A 622 -5.72 2.10 -7.27
N SER A 623 -5.68 0.85 -7.73
CA SER A 623 -5.55 0.45 -9.13
C SER A 623 -6.59 -0.61 -9.47
N ASP A 624 -6.54 -1.15 -10.68
CA ASP A 624 -7.37 -2.29 -11.08
C ASP A 624 -6.98 -3.59 -10.36
N MET A 625 -5.71 -3.71 -9.92
CA MET A 625 -5.21 -4.86 -9.16
C MET A 625 -5.46 -4.76 -7.65
N PHE A 626 -5.51 -3.53 -7.10
CA PHE A 626 -5.65 -3.29 -5.67
C PHE A 626 -6.70 -2.23 -5.37
N ALA A 627 -7.75 -2.61 -4.66
CA ALA A 627 -8.79 -1.69 -4.22
C ALA A 627 -8.60 -1.28 -2.75
N PHE A 628 -7.94 -0.15 -2.52
CA PHE A 628 -7.68 0.36 -1.17
C PHE A 628 -8.84 1.20 -0.65
N ASP A 629 -9.38 0.81 0.50
CA ASP A 629 -10.33 1.60 1.28
C ASP A 629 -9.65 2.17 2.52
N LEU A 630 -9.89 3.46 2.80
CA LEU A 630 -9.39 4.04 4.04
C LEU A 630 -10.17 3.49 5.24
N HIS A 631 -9.48 2.72 6.06
CA HIS A 631 -10.02 2.26 7.34
C HIS A 631 -9.01 2.51 8.46
N ILE A 632 -9.26 3.51 9.31
CA ILE A 632 -8.43 3.78 10.48
C ILE A 632 -9.16 3.27 11.71
N ARG A 633 -8.56 2.31 12.40
CA ARG A 633 -9.14 1.73 13.62
C ARG A 633 -9.28 2.79 14.72
N PRO A 634 -10.38 2.84 15.48
CA PRO A 634 -10.56 3.80 16.58
C PRO A 634 -9.41 3.79 17.59
N VAL A 635 -8.80 2.63 17.79
CA VAL A 635 -7.63 2.46 18.66
C VAL A 635 -6.45 3.33 18.22
N THR A 636 -6.20 3.47 16.92
CA THR A 636 -5.14 4.31 16.35
C THR A 636 -5.30 5.77 16.71
N PHE A 637 -6.53 6.31 16.65
CA PHE A 637 -6.81 7.68 17.10
C PHE A 637 -6.57 7.85 18.61
N ILE A 638 -6.95 6.86 19.41
CA ILE A 638 -6.79 6.89 20.87
C ILE A 638 -5.30 6.82 21.23
N VAL A 639 -4.57 5.84 20.69
CA VAL A 639 -3.15 5.62 20.98
C VAL A 639 -2.31 6.81 20.52
N THR A 640 -2.56 7.33 19.31
CA THR A 640 -1.90 8.54 18.80
C THR A 640 -2.19 9.73 19.71
N SER A 641 -3.44 9.92 20.14
CA SER A 641 -3.80 11.02 21.04
C SER A 641 -3.05 10.92 22.37
N ILE A 642 -2.99 9.75 22.97
CA ILE A 642 -2.27 9.50 24.21
C ILE A 642 -0.75 9.73 24.00
N ALA A 643 -0.18 9.20 22.91
CA ALA A 643 1.25 9.37 22.62
C ALA A 643 1.63 10.86 22.45
N ILE A 644 0.85 11.63 21.71
CA ILE A 644 1.08 13.07 21.51
C ILE A 644 0.96 13.85 22.83
N ILE A 645 -0.02 13.51 23.67
CA ILE A 645 -0.17 14.13 25.00
C ILE A 645 1.03 13.77 25.89
N VAL A 646 1.45 12.52 25.90
CA VAL A 646 2.63 12.08 26.69
C VAL A 646 3.90 12.77 26.20
N VAL A 647 4.14 12.83 24.89
CA VAL A 647 5.26 13.58 24.31
C VAL A 647 5.18 15.07 24.68
N GLY A 648 4.01 15.68 24.62
CA GLY A 648 3.78 17.07 25.04
C GLY A 648 4.07 17.31 26.52
N LEU A 649 3.80 16.34 27.37
CA LEU A 649 4.14 16.41 28.81
C LEU A 649 5.64 16.16 29.05
N LEU A 650 6.25 15.19 28.41
CA LEU A 650 7.68 14.88 28.53
C LEU A 650 8.58 16.00 28.00
N SER A 651 8.15 16.71 26.95
CA SER A 651 8.90 17.82 26.36
C SER A 651 9.09 19.03 27.30
N GLN A 652 8.48 19.02 28.48
CA GLN A 652 8.55 20.12 29.47
C GLN A 652 9.62 19.88 30.54
N TRP A 653 10.16 18.70 30.62
CA TRP A 653 11.21 18.31 31.56
C TRP A 653 12.59 18.42 30.92
#